data_16fed7961c1d7e360d59a3d05945e874
#
_entry.id   16fed7961c1d7e360d59a3d05945e874
#
_cell.length_a   1.000
_cell.length_b   1.000
_cell.length_c   1.000
_cell.angle_alpha   90.00
_cell.angle_beta   90.00
_cell.angle_gamma   90.00
#
_symmetry.space_group_name_H-M   'P 1'
#
loop_
_entity.id
_entity.type
_entity.pdbx_description
1 polymer ?
#
loop_
_entity_poly.entity_id
_entity_poly.type
_entity_poly.pdbx_seq_one_letter_code
_entity_poly.pdbx_strand_id
1 'polypeptide(L)'
;MLTQTRNWLLAGLVGLLVACGGGGGGNSASGVEAGPPPPGQPVPPEPIPPAPSAVPYAEAEELRAFINSVTIPEDGRAVVNFQLANGNDTAITDLTKNDVRFTIAKLQSSPLGNFTGTWQSYINRVSNPDPDDGDGTEPRLQATYEGVRNTDDGEFTNNGDGTYQYRMALNVNDLDSETLEQAEIEGLDLSYDPSLVHRLGMQFDNAMSGVYVNPTHDFVPATGATEGLMSMDIAATDNCNSCHDPLRIHGRRVEVKYCVTCHNPGSTDPSSTNTVDMKVMVHKIHMGANLPSVQAGGEYIVGGHDYSNLHYPQDIRNCVNCHVGSGTVGDRTDLVVTSQGDNWSEVASAAACGSCHDDQVGPDGHIGRQPDDLGCASCHAEGGRAGSIADSHRNLVTEAGKRFAAEILMITNTMPGEFPQVQYRIVDPTNGNAPYDLQNDEEWTVGGGASRLAIDLAWDTTDYTNTGNGEDEASAVSLNALQGIPAGDGSYTIESEVAIPDGSIAPGIAASGSGIVAVEGHPAVDVGSEEEPNVQRIPFTNAHKFFSIDEADGDPAPRRVVVELESCLSCHSQLSLHGSNRTDNLEVCAACHNPRNTDRQVREIAANPPTDGKDEESIDFKRMIHGIHAAGVRENPLQVVGFGGFTTYVYDEEAVHYPGDLSNCTTCHTDDGYTLPLASGVLGTTIDTGENHMSPEDDTVITPVTAVCSSCHDGSGAAAHMTQNGGSFDTTQAAIDNGETVETCNTCHATGRIADVAELHNPR
;
A
#
# COMPACT_ATOMS: atom_id res chain seq x y z
N MET A 1 -33.03 -39.99 15.78
CA MET A 1 -33.88 -40.75 14.84
C MET A 1 -33.57 -40.27 13.43
N LEU A 2 -32.99 -41.20 12.67
CA LEU A 2 -32.99 -41.31 11.20
C LEU A 2 -32.47 -40.10 10.38
N THR A 3 -31.22 -40.15 9.93
CA THR A 3 -30.68 -40.71 8.65
C THR A 3 -31.41 -40.31 7.37
N GLN A 4 -30.68 -39.65 6.45
CA GLN A 4 -30.42 -40.26 5.12
C GLN A 4 -29.41 -39.46 4.30
N THR A 5 -28.32 -40.12 4.02
CA THR A 5 -27.36 -40.01 2.91
C THR A 5 -27.99 -40.09 1.53
N ARG A 6 -27.38 -39.46 0.51
CA ARG A 6 -27.35 -40.07 -0.84
C ARG A 6 -26.16 -39.54 -1.69
N ASN A 7 -25.28 -40.50 -1.99
CA ASN A 7 -24.32 -40.55 -3.10
C ASN A 7 -24.96 -40.63 -4.46
N TRP A 8 -24.23 -40.23 -5.51
CA TRP A 8 -24.13 -40.87 -6.85
C TRP A 8 -22.82 -40.37 -7.47
N LEU A 9 -21.76 -41.13 -7.65
CA LEU A 9 -21.42 -42.28 -8.54
C LEU A 9 -21.47 -41.96 -10.06
N LEU A 10 -20.25 -41.87 -10.66
CA LEU A 10 -19.57 -42.78 -11.61
C LEU A 10 -20.10 -42.89 -13.05
N ALA A 11 -19.17 -42.72 -14.00
CA ALA A 11 -18.81 -43.56 -15.15
C ALA A 11 -17.71 -42.85 -15.96
N GLY A 12 -16.55 -43.32 -16.33
CA GLY A 12 -16.03 -44.68 -16.55
C GLY A 12 -16.05 -45.10 -18.02
N LEU A 13 -14.88 -45.10 -18.74
CA LEU A 13 -14.53 -46.00 -19.86
C LEU A 13 -13.14 -45.55 -20.41
N VAL A 14 -12.07 -46.26 -20.30
CA VAL A 14 -11.53 -47.52 -20.83
C VAL A 14 -11.40 -47.58 -22.37
N GLY A 15 -10.19 -47.85 -22.80
CA GLY A 15 -9.82 -48.33 -24.14
C GLY A 15 -8.36 -48.03 -24.47
N LEU A 16 -7.49 -48.82 -24.23
CA LEU A 16 -6.80 -49.97 -24.82
C LEU A 16 -5.70 -49.63 -25.81
N LEU A 17 -4.49 -49.90 -25.35
CA LEU A 17 -3.32 -50.59 -25.93
C LEU A 17 -3.16 -50.73 -27.45
N VAL A 18 -1.96 -50.40 -27.93
CA VAL A 18 -1.14 -51.33 -28.74
C VAL A 18 0.36 -51.03 -28.48
N ALA A 19 1.09 -52.10 -28.22
CA ALA A 19 2.51 -52.16 -27.99
C ALA A 19 3.28 -52.58 -29.27
N CYS A 20 4.55 -52.22 -29.32
CA CYS A 20 5.75 -52.95 -29.84
C CYS A 20 6.84 -51.93 -30.12
N GLY A 21 8.06 -51.94 -29.67
CA GLY A 21 8.97 -52.97 -29.25
C GLY A 21 10.36 -52.57 -29.71
N GLY A 22 11.41 -52.65 -28.86
CA GLY A 22 12.78 -52.65 -29.36
C GLY A 22 13.78 -51.83 -28.50
N GLY A 23 14.41 -52.42 -27.66
CA GLY A 23 15.64 -52.57 -26.96
C GLY A 23 16.76 -51.51 -26.99
N GLY A 24 17.38 -51.29 -25.85
CA GLY A 24 18.68 -50.63 -25.69
C GLY A 24 18.88 -50.18 -24.26
N GLY A 25 19.68 -50.89 -23.49
CA GLY A 25 19.90 -50.65 -22.07
C GLY A 25 20.70 -49.39 -21.78
N GLY A 26 20.33 -48.74 -20.69
CA GLY A 26 21.08 -47.67 -20.05
C GLY A 26 20.52 -47.48 -18.64
N ASN A 27 21.35 -47.67 -17.64
CA ASN A 27 21.02 -47.47 -16.24
C ASN A 27 20.46 -46.08 -15.99
N SER A 28 19.20 -46.01 -15.65
CA SER A 28 18.62 -44.78 -15.08
C SER A 28 18.48 -44.98 -13.58
N ALA A 29 19.23 -44.20 -12.82
CA ALA A 29 18.93 -44.00 -11.42
C ALA A 29 17.52 -43.42 -11.30
N SER A 30 16.66 -44.13 -10.55
CA SER A 30 15.32 -43.68 -10.23
C SER A 30 15.42 -42.42 -9.38
N GLY A 31 15.20 -41.28 -9.98
CA GLY A 31 14.90 -40.04 -9.24
C GLY A 31 13.59 -40.24 -8.49
N VAL A 32 13.65 -40.11 -7.19
CA VAL A 32 12.44 -39.95 -6.39
C VAL A 32 11.91 -38.57 -6.74
N GLU A 33 10.75 -38.50 -7.39
CA GLU A 33 10.02 -37.25 -7.51
C GLU A 33 9.74 -36.72 -6.09
N ALA A 34 10.33 -35.57 -5.75
CA ALA A 34 9.98 -34.85 -4.55
C ALA A 34 8.50 -34.47 -4.66
N GLY A 35 7.72 -34.85 -3.67
CA GLY A 35 6.32 -34.42 -3.59
C GLY A 35 6.24 -32.89 -3.51
N PRO A 36 5.07 -32.30 -3.82
CA PRO A 36 4.89 -30.85 -3.76
C PRO A 36 5.29 -30.33 -2.37
N PRO A 37 5.98 -29.20 -2.29
CA PRO A 37 6.36 -28.58 -1.02
C PRO A 37 5.11 -28.27 -0.19
N PRO A 38 5.19 -28.30 1.14
CA PRO A 38 4.08 -27.93 1.99
C PRO A 38 3.66 -26.48 1.68
N PRO A 39 2.35 -26.16 1.76
CA PRO A 39 1.87 -24.80 1.51
C PRO A 39 2.54 -23.81 2.46
N GLY A 40 3.11 -22.73 1.92
CA GLY A 40 3.71 -21.64 2.68
C GLY A 40 5.23 -21.58 2.72
N GLN A 41 5.97 -22.50 2.08
CA GLN A 41 7.39 -22.28 1.87
C GLN A 41 7.65 -21.72 0.46
N PRO A 42 8.39 -20.62 0.31
CA PRO A 42 8.85 -20.20 -1.01
C PRO A 42 9.65 -21.35 -1.63
N VAL A 43 9.23 -21.77 -2.81
CA VAL A 43 10.01 -22.74 -3.58
C VAL A 43 11.35 -22.07 -3.86
N PRO A 44 12.51 -22.69 -3.52
CA PRO A 44 13.80 -22.15 -3.91
C PRO A 44 13.80 -21.92 -5.44
N PRO A 45 14.23 -20.75 -5.91
CA PRO A 45 14.27 -20.52 -7.35
C PRO A 45 15.12 -21.59 -8.02
N GLU A 46 14.61 -22.19 -9.08
CA GLU A 46 15.39 -23.17 -9.84
C GLU A 46 16.67 -22.50 -10.37
N PRO A 47 17.82 -23.20 -10.36
CA PRO A 47 19.04 -22.68 -10.95
C PRO A 47 18.81 -22.28 -12.42
N ILE A 48 19.23 -21.08 -12.79
CA ILE A 48 19.09 -20.59 -14.16
C ILE A 48 19.99 -21.46 -15.07
N PRO A 49 19.44 -22.19 -16.05
CA PRO A 49 20.26 -23.00 -16.93
C PRO A 49 21.11 -22.12 -17.85
N PRO A 50 22.35 -22.49 -18.16
CA PRO A 50 23.16 -21.75 -19.11
C PRO A 50 22.50 -21.76 -20.50
N ALA A 51 22.23 -20.56 -21.02
CA ALA A 51 21.57 -20.40 -22.32
C ALA A 51 22.55 -20.39 -23.49
N PRO A 52 22.10 -20.75 -24.69
CA PRO A 52 22.98 -20.84 -25.86
C PRO A 52 23.43 -19.51 -26.46
N SER A 53 22.85 -18.38 -26.02
CA SER A 53 23.20 -17.03 -26.48
C SER A 53 23.43 -16.10 -25.29
N ALA A 54 24.41 -15.20 -25.40
CA ALA A 54 24.73 -14.22 -24.37
C ALA A 54 24.00 -12.89 -24.62
N VAL A 55 23.60 -12.22 -23.53
CA VAL A 55 23.08 -10.84 -23.54
C VAL A 55 24.07 -9.98 -22.74
N PRO A 56 24.42 -8.76 -23.22
CA PRO A 56 25.22 -7.83 -22.43
C PRO A 56 24.50 -7.43 -21.13
N TYR A 57 25.24 -7.39 -20.03
CA TYR A 57 24.71 -6.99 -18.73
C TYR A 57 24.09 -5.60 -18.76
N ALA A 58 24.73 -4.65 -19.44
CA ALA A 58 24.25 -3.27 -19.55
C ALA A 58 22.96 -3.12 -20.38
N GLU A 59 22.57 -4.14 -21.14
CA GLU A 59 21.38 -4.14 -22.00
C GLU A 59 20.28 -5.08 -21.45
N ALA A 60 20.50 -5.70 -20.28
CA ALA A 60 19.53 -6.59 -19.68
C ALA A 60 18.32 -5.80 -19.14
N GLU A 61 17.14 -6.09 -19.65
CA GLU A 61 15.87 -5.49 -19.21
C GLU A 61 15.33 -6.14 -17.94
N GLU A 62 15.68 -7.39 -17.67
CA GLU A 62 15.41 -8.12 -16.45
C GLU A 62 16.65 -8.89 -16.02
N LEU A 63 16.80 -9.11 -14.71
CA LEU A 63 17.88 -9.90 -14.14
C LEU A 63 17.32 -11.08 -13.34
N ARG A 64 17.88 -12.27 -13.59
CA ARG A 64 17.68 -13.45 -12.75
C ARG A 64 19.03 -13.88 -12.21
N ALA A 65 19.23 -13.74 -10.92
CA ALA A 65 20.46 -14.06 -10.24
C ALA A 65 20.22 -15.17 -9.20
N PHE A 66 21.11 -16.15 -9.19
CA PHE A 66 21.05 -17.27 -8.27
C PHE A 66 22.42 -17.56 -7.65
N ILE A 67 22.47 -17.70 -6.32
CA ILE A 67 23.69 -18.09 -5.60
C ILE A 67 23.69 -19.61 -5.50
N ASN A 68 24.58 -20.26 -6.26
CA ASN A 68 24.66 -21.72 -6.34
C ASN A 68 25.27 -22.36 -5.09
N SER A 69 26.27 -21.71 -4.51
CA SER A 69 26.90 -22.16 -3.28
C SER A 69 27.74 -21.08 -2.63
N VAL A 70 27.85 -21.15 -1.30
CA VAL A 70 28.78 -20.36 -0.50
C VAL A 70 29.56 -21.31 0.41
N THR A 71 30.88 -21.15 0.46
CA THR A 71 31.74 -21.86 1.38
C THR A 71 32.71 -20.90 2.06
N ILE A 72 33.08 -21.18 3.30
CA ILE A 72 34.11 -20.44 4.03
C ILE A 72 35.24 -21.42 4.36
N PRO A 73 36.34 -21.43 3.54
CA PRO A 73 37.51 -22.27 3.79
C PRO A 73 38.25 -21.90 5.10
N GLU A 74 39.23 -22.72 5.48
CA GLU A 74 40.02 -22.53 6.72
C GLU A 74 40.73 -21.17 6.80
N ASP A 75 41.00 -20.53 5.67
CA ASP A 75 41.58 -19.19 5.61
C ASP A 75 40.61 -18.06 5.84
N GLY A 76 39.30 -18.36 6.10
CA GLY A 76 38.28 -17.41 6.47
C GLY A 76 37.75 -16.54 5.34
N ARG A 77 38.15 -16.73 4.09
CA ARG A 77 37.72 -15.95 2.93
C ARG A 77 36.58 -16.68 2.18
N ALA A 78 35.37 -16.17 2.27
CA ALA A 78 34.21 -16.81 1.64
C ALA A 78 34.35 -16.90 0.13
N VAL A 79 33.96 -18.06 -0.44
CA VAL A 79 33.91 -18.31 -1.89
C VAL A 79 32.45 -18.46 -2.29
N VAL A 80 32.02 -17.63 -3.19
CA VAL A 80 30.64 -17.53 -3.70
C VAL A 80 30.61 -17.97 -5.15
N ASN A 81 29.82 -19.00 -5.46
CA ASN A 81 29.54 -19.38 -6.85
C ASN A 81 28.10 -18.95 -7.17
N PHE A 82 27.94 -18.23 -8.26
CA PHE A 82 26.62 -17.69 -8.64
C PHE A 82 26.47 -17.70 -10.17
N GLN A 83 25.25 -17.51 -10.64
CA GLN A 83 24.91 -17.40 -12.05
C GLN A 83 23.95 -16.22 -12.30
N LEU A 84 24.02 -15.68 -13.52
CA LEU A 84 23.21 -14.54 -13.93
C LEU A 84 22.67 -14.74 -15.35
N ALA A 85 21.38 -14.47 -15.51
CA ALA A 85 20.68 -14.47 -16.79
C ALA A 85 19.70 -13.30 -16.87
N ASN A 86 19.18 -13.03 -18.07
CA ASN A 86 18.05 -12.11 -18.25
C ASN A 86 16.71 -12.82 -18.01
N GLY A 87 15.60 -12.09 -18.15
CA GLY A 87 14.24 -12.61 -17.97
C GLY A 87 13.86 -13.80 -18.86
N ASN A 88 14.54 -13.96 -20.00
CA ASN A 88 14.34 -15.08 -20.94
C ASN A 88 15.33 -16.23 -20.72
N ASP A 89 15.94 -16.35 -19.54
CA ASP A 89 16.96 -17.35 -19.19
C ASP A 89 18.22 -17.34 -20.11
N THR A 90 18.44 -16.21 -20.79
CA THR A 90 19.65 -16.04 -21.60
C THR A 90 20.79 -15.61 -20.69
N ALA A 91 21.92 -16.35 -20.76
CA ALA A 91 23.07 -16.11 -19.91
C ALA A 91 23.67 -14.71 -20.14
N ILE A 92 23.95 -14.01 -19.03
CA ILE A 92 24.76 -12.79 -19.03
C ILE A 92 26.19 -13.21 -18.74
N THR A 93 27.11 -12.93 -19.68
CA THR A 93 28.49 -13.49 -19.67
C THR A 93 29.59 -12.45 -19.55
N ASP A 94 29.22 -11.16 -19.44
CA ASP A 94 30.16 -10.03 -19.43
C ASP A 94 30.17 -9.25 -18.11
N LEU A 95 29.58 -9.82 -17.05
CA LEU A 95 29.62 -9.22 -15.72
C LEU A 95 31.06 -9.07 -15.24
N THR A 96 31.35 -7.96 -14.60
CA THR A 96 32.67 -7.65 -14.06
C THR A 96 32.65 -7.51 -12.54
N LYS A 97 33.82 -7.53 -11.91
CA LYS A 97 33.98 -7.27 -10.48
C LYS A 97 33.34 -5.93 -10.03
N ASN A 98 33.30 -4.95 -10.94
CA ASN A 98 32.74 -3.62 -10.64
C ASN A 98 31.21 -3.60 -10.49
N ASP A 99 30.55 -4.61 -11.02
CA ASP A 99 29.09 -4.66 -11.14
C ASP A 99 28.42 -5.36 -9.95
N VAL A 100 29.22 -5.93 -9.03
CA VAL A 100 28.72 -6.72 -7.90
C VAL A 100 29.17 -6.19 -6.54
N ARG A 101 28.32 -6.39 -5.55
CA ARG A 101 28.55 -6.11 -4.12
C ARG A 101 28.12 -7.31 -3.32
N PHE A 102 28.79 -7.55 -2.19
CA PHE A 102 28.51 -8.68 -1.32
C PHE A 102 28.35 -8.23 0.12
N THR A 103 27.41 -8.84 0.82
CA THR A 103 27.26 -8.74 2.28
C THR A 103 27.37 -10.15 2.87
N ILE A 104 27.86 -10.25 4.10
CA ILE A 104 27.89 -11.52 4.83
C ILE A 104 27.64 -11.25 6.32
N ALA A 105 26.69 -11.98 6.89
CA ALA A 105 26.31 -11.85 8.27
C ALA A 105 26.09 -13.24 8.92
N LYS A 106 26.29 -13.34 10.24
CA LYS A 106 25.91 -14.50 11.04
C LYS A 106 24.62 -14.24 11.78
N LEU A 107 23.84 -15.29 12.04
CA LEU A 107 22.66 -15.24 12.88
C LEU A 107 23.03 -15.61 14.31
N GLN A 108 23.10 -14.63 15.20
CA GLN A 108 23.37 -14.82 16.62
C GLN A 108 22.10 -15.32 17.33
N SER A 109 22.24 -16.31 18.19
CA SER A 109 21.15 -16.85 19.00
C SER A 109 20.67 -15.82 20.04
N SER A 110 19.37 -15.67 20.17
CA SER A 110 18.77 -14.91 21.26
C SER A 110 18.62 -15.78 22.53
N PRO A 111 18.67 -15.15 23.72
CA PRO A 111 18.30 -15.84 24.97
C PRO A 111 16.88 -16.42 24.98
N LEU A 112 15.99 -15.94 24.11
CA LEU A 112 14.60 -16.44 23.97
C LEU A 112 14.50 -17.78 23.22
N GLY A 113 15.63 -18.38 22.83
CA GLY A 113 15.68 -19.70 22.21
C GLY A 113 15.63 -19.69 20.68
N ASN A 114 15.25 -20.81 20.07
CA ASN A 114 15.37 -21.05 18.64
C ASN A 114 14.41 -20.23 17.74
N PHE A 115 13.48 -19.47 18.33
CA PHE A 115 12.50 -18.67 17.57
C PHE A 115 12.97 -17.24 17.31
N THR A 116 14.07 -16.83 17.93
CA THR A 116 14.58 -15.46 17.79
C THR A 116 16.10 -15.48 17.61
N GLY A 117 16.57 -14.53 16.83
CA GLY A 117 17.98 -14.29 16.60
C GLY A 117 18.18 -12.89 16.04
N THR A 118 19.41 -12.46 15.98
CA THR A 118 19.78 -11.19 15.37
C THR A 118 20.91 -11.39 14.38
N TRP A 119 20.76 -10.80 13.20
CA TRP A 119 21.84 -10.77 12.23
C TRP A 119 22.96 -9.87 12.73
N GLN A 120 24.21 -10.28 12.52
CA GLN A 120 25.40 -9.50 12.80
C GLN A 120 26.31 -9.54 11.58
N SER A 121 26.55 -8.38 10.96
CA SER A 121 27.45 -8.26 9.81
C SER A 121 28.91 -8.45 10.20
N TYR A 122 29.69 -9.12 9.34
CA TYR A 122 31.15 -9.12 9.44
C TYR A 122 31.78 -7.92 8.73
N ILE A 123 31.08 -7.32 7.78
CA ILE A 123 31.57 -6.19 6.99
C ILE A 123 31.06 -4.92 7.63
N ASN A 124 31.92 -4.23 8.38
CA ASN A 124 31.56 -2.99 9.06
C ASN A 124 32.58 -1.89 8.73
N ARG A 125 32.22 -0.69 9.00
CA ARG A 125 33.08 0.51 9.03
C ARG A 125 32.81 1.29 10.27
N VAL A 126 33.82 1.96 10.80
CA VAL A 126 33.66 2.97 11.84
C VAL A 126 33.26 4.28 11.17
N SER A 127 32.08 4.80 11.51
CA SER A 127 31.52 6.05 10.97
C SER A 127 31.50 7.11 12.04
N ASN A 128 32.00 8.31 11.70
CA ASN A 128 31.97 9.47 12.57
C ASN A 128 30.64 10.21 12.41
N PRO A 129 30.13 10.86 13.46
CA PRO A 129 28.95 11.71 13.34
C PRO A 129 29.24 12.93 12.45
N ASP A 130 28.23 13.35 11.70
CA ASP A 130 28.19 14.63 11.02
C ASP A 130 27.50 15.63 11.96
N PRO A 131 28.19 16.71 12.37
CA PRO A 131 27.61 17.67 13.31
C PRO A 131 26.43 18.48 12.74
N ASP A 132 26.23 18.42 11.42
CA ASP A 132 25.09 19.08 10.77
C ASP A 132 23.85 18.20 10.72
N ASP A 133 23.97 16.86 11.01
CA ASP A 133 22.90 15.87 10.90
C ASP A 133 22.37 15.35 12.25
N GLY A 134 22.80 15.91 13.40
CA GLY A 134 22.33 15.50 14.71
C GLY A 134 23.28 15.79 15.86
N ASP A 135 22.96 15.31 17.06
CA ASP A 135 23.66 15.57 18.32
C ASP A 135 24.70 14.48 18.70
N GLY A 136 24.91 13.51 17.84
CA GLY A 136 25.87 12.43 18.08
C GLY A 136 27.30 12.97 18.16
N THR A 137 28.09 12.44 19.10
CA THR A 137 29.48 12.89 19.35
C THR A 137 30.49 11.75 19.20
N GLU A 138 30.04 10.51 19.18
CA GLU A 138 30.91 9.34 19.22
C GLU A 138 30.80 8.53 17.92
N PRO A 139 31.92 7.99 17.42
CA PRO A 139 31.88 7.06 16.27
C PRO A 139 31.03 5.83 16.58
N ARG A 140 30.42 5.27 15.52
CA ARG A 140 29.59 4.06 15.58
C ARG A 140 29.97 3.08 14.49
N LEU A 141 29.77 1.79 14.76
CA LEU A 141 29.82 0.77 13.73
C LEU A 141 28.62 0.88 12.82
N GLN A 142 28.89 0.80 11.52
CA GLN A 142 27.88 0.69 10.48
C GLN A 142 28.24 -0.50 9.59
N ALA A 143 27.29 -1.43 9.46
CA ALA A 143 27.42 -2.50 8.50
C ALA A 143 27.43 -1.94 7.06
N THR A 144 28.24 -2.56 6.20
CA THR A 144 28.42 -2.17 4.81
C THR A 144 28.55 -3.39 3.92
N TYR A 145 29.03 -3.21 2.71
CA TYR A 145 29.23 -4.27 1.72
C TYR A 145 30.69 -4.32 1.25
N GLU A 146 31.09 -5.47 0.77
CA GLU A 146 32.36 -5.64 0.03
C GLU A 146 32.12 -5.42 -1.47
N GLY A 147 33.01 -4.65 -2.09
CA GLY A 147 33.03 -4.40 -3.52
C GLY A 147 34.19 -3.47 -3.88
N VAL A 148 34.43 -3.26 -5.17
CA VAL A 148 35.62 -2.54 -5.67
C VAL A 148 35.84 -1.17 -5.04
N ARG A 149 34.80 -0.46 -4.65
CA ARG A 149 34.94 0.85 -4.01
C ARG A 149 35.46 0.77 -2.56
N ASN A 150 35.25 -0.38 -1.91
CA ASN A 150 35.60 -0.57 -0.51
C ASN A 150 36.86 -1.43 -0.35
N THR A 151 37.13 -2.36 -1.30
CA THR A 151 38.29 -3.24 -1.28
C THR A 151 38.62 -3.78 -2.67
N ASP A 152 39.91 -3.80 -3.02
CA ASP A 152 40.43 -4.33 -4.30
C ASP A 152 40.86 -5.79 -4.22
N ASP A 153 40.91 -6.40 -3.02
CA ASP A 153 41.57 -7.69 -2.79
C ASP A 153 40.68 -8.92 -3.07
N GLY A 154 39.40 -8.73 -3.38
CA GLY A 154 38.53 -9.84 -3.81
C GLY A 154 38.89 -10.37 -5.18
N GLU A 155 38.78 -11.69 -5.36
CA GLU A 155 39.15 -12.40 -6.58
C GLU A 155 37.86 -12.74 -7.36
N PHE A 156 37.73 -12.22 -8.58
CA PHE A 156 36.55 -12.45 -9.42
C PHE A 156 36.91 -13.30 -10.63
N THR A 157 36.18 -14.38 -10.87
CA THR A 157 36.32 -15.26 -12.01
C THR A 157 35.00 -15.28 -12.80
N ASN A 158 35.08 -14.99 -14.09
CA ASN A 158 33.99 -15.14 -15.04
C ASN A 158 34.28 -16.41 -15.88
N ASN A 159 33.38 -17.40 -15.84
CA ASN A 159 33.54 -18.66 -16.55
C ASN A 159 33.13 -18.57 -18.05
N GLY A 160 32.51 -17.44 -18.45
CA GLY A 160 32.13 -17.20 -19.84
C GLY A 160 30.82 -17.88 -20.29
N ASP A 161 30.09 -18.49 -19.38
CA ASP A 161 28.82 -19.21 -19.62
C ASP A 161 27.66 -18.70 -18.79
N GLY A 162 27.79 -17.52 -18.15
CA GLY A 162 26.81 -16.96 -17.23
C GLY A 162 26.99 -17.38 -15.77
N THR A 163 28.01 -18.24 -15.52
CA THR A 163 28.40 -18.58 -14.15
C THR A 163 29.66 -17.83 -13.73
N TYR A 164 29.73 -17.53 -12.43
CA TYR A 164 30.80 -16.71 -11.87
C TYR A 164 31.22 -17.24 -10.51
N GLN A 165 32.46 -16.90 -10.11
CA GLN A 165 32.97 -17.14 -8.79
C GLN A 165 33.54 -15.84 -8.23
N TYR A 166 33.25 -15.55 -6.96
CA TYR A 166 33.90 -14.49 -6.21
C TYR A 166 34.49 -15.04 -4.91
N ARG A 167 35.77 -14.78 -4.68
CA ARG A 167 36.40 -15.04 -3.40
C ARG A 167 36.59 -13.72 -2.68
N MET A 168 35.96 -13.57 -1.50
CA MET A 168 35.95 -12.33 -0.77
C MET A 168 37.33 -11.90 -0.30
N ALA A 169 37.58 -10.60 -0.25
CA ALA A 169 38.73 -10.01 0.41
C ALA A 169 38.64 -10.15 1.91
N LEU A 170 37.42 -9.99 2.45
CA LEU A 170 37.14 -10.15 3.88
C LEU A 170 37.61 -11.52 4.38
N ASN A 171 38.36 -11.50 5.48
CA ASN A 171 38.70 -12.67 6.26
C ASN A 171 37.91 -12.66 7.57
N VAL A 172 36.90 -13.53 7.72
CA VAL A 172 36.06 -13.57 8.93
C VAL A 172 36.82 -14.02 10.17
N ASN A 173 38.02 -14.63 10.01
CA ASN A 173 38.91 -15.02 11.10
C ASN A 173 39.89 -13.89 11.52
N ASP A 174 40.01 -12.83 10.72
CA ASP A 174 41.00 -11.76 10.94
C ASP A 174 40.44 -10.42 10.48
N LEU A 175 39.49 -9.89 11.26
CA LEU A 175 38.90 -8.59 11.02
C LEU A 175 39.89 -7.49 11.44
N ASP A 176 39.77 -6.29 10.86
CA ASP A 176 40.62 -5.18 11.17
C ASP A 176 40.47 -4.70 12.63
N SER A 177 41.56 -4.16 13.19
CA SER A 177 41.62 -3.79 14.60
C SER A 177 40.71 -2.63 14.99
N GLU A 178 40.48 -1.67 14.09
CA GLU A 178 39.60 -0.52 14.33
C GLU A 178 38.15 -0.98 14.48
N THR A 179 37.69 -1.87 13.60
CA THR A 179 36.38 -2.50 13.68
C THR A 179 36.22 -3.32 14.97
N LEU A 180 37.24 -4.11 15.37
CA LEU A 180 37.18 -4.89 16.59
C LEU A 180 37.16 -4.06 17.86
N GLU A 181 37.98 -2.97 17.93
CA GLU A 181 38.01 -2.05 19.04
C GLU A 181 36.65 -1.34 19.21
N GLN A 182 36.05 -0.89 18.10
CA GLN A 182 34.72 -0.26 18.15
C GLN A 182 33.62 -1.27 18.52
N ALA A 183 33.70 -2.51 18.03
CA ALA A 183 32.77 -3.57 18.40
C ALA A 183 32.82 -3.88 19.91
N GLU A 184 34.03 -3.89 20.52
CA GLU A 184 34.18 -4.07 21.97
C GLU A 184 33.54 -2.92 22.75
N ILE A 185 33.71 -1.66 22.29
CA ILE A 185 33.07 -0.49 22.89
C ILE A 185 31.56 -0.60 22.86
N GLU A 186 30.99 -1.09 21.75
CA GLU A 186 29.54 -1.23 21.55
C GLU A 186 28.97 -2.57 22.08
N GLY A 187 29.83 -3.45 22.61
CA GLY A 187 29.43 -4.74 23.18
C GLY A 187 28.98 -5.76 22.14
N LEU A 188 29.50 -5.67 20.90
CA LEU A 188 29.14 -6.54 19.78
C LEU A 188 30.11 -7.71 19.64
N ASP A 189 29.60 -8.90 19.36
CA ASP A 189 30.39 -10.10 19.06
C ASP A 189 30.52 -10.29 17.55
N LEU A 190 31.68 -9.98 17.00
CA LEU A 190 32.04 -10.21 15.60
C LEU A 190 32.83 -11.50 15.38
N SER A 191 33.00 -12.36 16.38
CA SER A 191 33.74 -13.61 16.26
C SER A 191 33.09 -14.55 15.23
N TYR A 192 33.88 -15.26 14.44
CA TYR A 192 33.38 -16.25 13.49
C TYR A 192 33.02 -17.55 14.21
N ASP A 193 31.80 -18.02 14.05
CA ASP A 193 31.33 -19.33 14.51
C ASP A 193 30.70 -20.09 13.34
N PRO A 194 31.41 -21.11 12.80
CA PRO A 194 30.94 -21.88 11.64
C PRO A 194 29.69 -22.75 11.92
N SER A 195 29.28 -22.90 13.18
CA SER A 195 28.08 -23.65 13.55
C SER A 195 26.79 -22.85 13.42
N LEU A 196 26.88 -21.52 13.33
CA LEU A 196 25.73 -20.64 13.17
C LEU A 196 25.26 -20.57 11.72
N VAL A 197 24.01 -20.19 11.54
CA VAL A 197 23.47 -19.83 10.22
C VAL A 197 24.14 -18.53 9.75
N HIS A 198 24.58 -18.53 8.52
CA HIS A 198 25.14 -17.36 7.84
C HIS A 198 24.26 -16.99 6.66
N ARG A 199 24.16 -15.71 6.35
CA ARG A 199 23.55 -15.19 5.12
C ARG A 199 24.56 -14.43 4.31
N LEU A 200 24.71 -14.83 3.05
CA LEU A 200 25.37 -14.04 2.04
C LEU A 200 24.31 -13.34 1.19
N GLY A 201 24.49 -12.06 0.97
CA GLY A 201 23.65 -11.26 0.08
C GLY A 201 24.45 -10.66 -1.05
N MET A 202 23.83 -10.48 -2.22
CA MET A 202 24.43 -9.85 -3.38
C MET A 202 23.61 -8.64 -3.84
N GLN A 203 24.30 -7.62 -4.35
CA GLN A 203 23.71 -6.47 -5.03
C GLN A 203 24.42 -6.31 -6.37
N PHE A 204 23.66 -5.98 -7.41
CA PHE A 204 24.19 -5.69 -8.74
C PHE A 204 24.11 -4.19 -9.04
N ASP A 205 25.14 -3.65 -9.69
CA ASP A 205 25.27 -2.26 -10.08
C ASP A 205 25.40 -2.15 -11.61
N ASN A 206 25.07 -0.99 -12.18
CA ASN A 206 25.23 -0.66 -13.61
C ASN A 206 24.40 -1.50 -14.61
N ALA A 207 23.36 -2.23 -14.15
CA ALA A 207 22.34 -2.74 -15.06
C ALA A 207 21.54 -1.59 -15.68
N MET A 208 20.69 -1.88 -16.66
CA MET A 208 19.73 -0.90 -17.17
C MET A 208 18.93 -0.29 -16.03
N SER A 209 18.57 0.99 -16.17
CA SER A 209 17.80 1.69 -15.15
C SER A 209 16.52 0.93 -14.81
N GLY A 210 16.31 0.66 -13.54
CA GLY A 210 15.09 0.01 -13.04
C GLY A 210 15.17 -1.51 -12.83
N VAL A 211 16.28 -2.15 -13.20
CA VAL A 211 16.43 -3.61 -13.01
C VAL A 211 17.33 -3.91 -11.82
N TYR A 212 16.71 -4.32 -10.71
CA TYR A 212 17.43 -4.61 -9.47
C TYR A 212 17.02 -5.95 -8.89
N VAL A 213 18.02 -6.75 -8.47
CA VAL A 213 17.82 -7.99 -7.72
C VAL A 213 18.86 -8.10 -6.62
N ASN A 214 18.47 -8.63 -5.47
CA ASN A 214 19.37 -8.86 -4.36
C ASN A 214 19.23 -10.30 -3.85
N PRO A 215 19.78 -11.29 -4.54
CA PRO A 215 19.69 -12.67 -4.09
C PRO A 215 20.42 -12.86 -2.76
N THR A 216 19.86 -13.71 -1.92
CA THR A 216 20.44 -14.10 -0.63
C THR A 216 20.60 -15.62 -0.56
N HIS A 217 21.54 -16.09 0.25
CA HIS A 217 21.80 -17.50 0.45
C HIS A 217 22.12 -17.77 1.93
N ASP A 218 21.26 -18.54 2.58
CA ASP A 218 21.43 -18.95 3.95
C ASP A 218 22.14 -20.32 4.02
N PHE A 219 23.14 -20.44 4.87
CA PHE A 219 23.92 -21.65 4.98
C PHE A 219 24.59 -21.79 6.35
N VAL A 220 24.96 -23.02 6.72
CA VAL A 220 25.78 -23.31 7.90
C VAL A 220 27.16 -23.72 7.43
N PRO A 221 28.22 -22.92 7.64
CA PRO A 221 29.56 -23.22 7.13
C PRO A 221 30.12 -24.59 7.55
N ALA A 222 29.91 -24.99 8.80
CA ALA A 222 30.45 -26.27 9.33
C ALA A 222 29.83 -27.51 8.68
N THR A 223 28.61 -27.45 8.17
CA THR A 223 27.90 -28.61 7.64
C THR A 223 27.56 -28.50 6.15
N GLY A 224 27.58 -27.28 5.60
CA GLY A 224 27.10 -26.99 4.25
C GLY A 224 25.56 -27.06 4.14
N ALA A 225 24.82 -27.13 5.25
CA ALA A 225 23.37 -27.18 5.21
C ALA A 225 22.80 -25.85 4.71
N THR A 226 21.79 -25.92 3.84
CA THR A 226 21.08 -24.78 3.25
C THR A 226 19.57 -24.88 3.39
N GLU A 227 19.06 -26.02 3.89
CA GLU A 227 17.62 -26.27 4.08
C GLU A 227 17.30 -26.51 5.55
N GLY A 228 16.05 -26.20 5.92
CA GLY A 228 15.55 -26.39 7.28
C GLY A 228 16.21 -25.46 8.31
N LEU A 229 16.78 -24.36 7.85
CA LEU A 229 17.46 -23.39 8.69
C LEU A 229 16.46 -22.40 9.28
N MET A 230 16.70 -22.02 10.54
CA MET A 230 16.05 -20.84 11.10
C MET A 230 16.76 -19.59 10.52
N SER A 231 16.05 -18.76 9.77
CA SER A 231 16.62 -17.65 9.03
C SER A 231 16.02 -16.28 9.39
N MET A 232 15.23 -16.19 10.45
CA MET A 232 14.49 -14.97 10.83
C MET A 232 13.67 -14.43 9.64
N ASP A 233 12.86 -15.32 9.06
CA ASP A 233 11.98 -15.03 7.94
C ASP A 233 10.67 -14.44 8.49
N ILE A 234 10.72 -13.13 8.83
CA ILE A 234 9.69 -12.41 9.59
C ILE A 234 8.66 -11.73 8.67
N ALA A 235 9.13 -11.10 7.59
CA ALA A 235 8.29 -10.39 6.63
C ALA A 235 8.80 -10.61 5.22
N ALA A 236 7.89 -10.85 4.29
CA ALA A 236 8.22 -10.97 2.87
C ALA A 236 8.32 -9.58 2.23
N THR A 237 9.21 -9.42 1.25
CA THR A 237 9.31 -8.19 0.46
C THR A 237 8.02 -7.88 -0.29
N ASP A 238 7.32 -8.91 -0.79
CA ASP A 238 6.05 -8.75 -1.50
C ASP A 238 4.97 -8.11 -0.63
N ASN A 239 4.97 -8.38 0.69
CA ASN A 239 4.04 -7.73 1.61
C ASN A 239 4.34 -6.23 1.79
N CYS A 240 5.61 -5.83 1.71
CA CYS A 240 6.00 -4.42 1.68
C CYS A 240 5.58 -3.77 0.34
N ASN A 241 5.68 -4.53 -0.75
CA ASN A 241 5.35 -4.07 -2.09
C ASN A 241 3.85 -3.81 -2.30
N SER A 242 2.98 -4.28 -1.40
CA SER A 242 1.56 -3.88 -1.43
C SER A 242 1.37 -2.35 -1.35
N CYS A 243 2.32 -1.64 -0.73
CA CYS A 243 2.33 -0.17 -0.62
C CYS A 243 3.50 0.48 -1.37
N HIS A 244 4.69 -0.14 -1.33
CA HIS A 244 5.91 0.47 -1.90
C HIS A 244 6.06 0.30 -3.41
N ASP A 245 5.61 -0.70 -4.02
CA ASP A 245 5.47 -1.10 -5.42
C ASP A 245 6.44 -0.44 -6.45
N PRO A 246 7.72 -0.84 -6.49
CA PRO A 246 8.43 -1.76 -5.60
C PRO A 246 9.13 -1.08 -4.44
N LEU A 247 9.36 -1.81 -3.33
CA LEU A 247 10.29 -1.38 -2.29
C LEU A 247 11.68 -1.21 -2.90
N ARG A 248 12.17 0.03 -2.99
CA ARG A 248 13.47 0.35 -3.59
C ARG A 248 14.19 1.40 -2.77
N ILE A 249 15.09 0.97 -1.91
CA ILE A 249 15.83 1.83 -1.00
C ILE A 249 17.33 1.86 -1.39
N HIS A 250 18.01 2.94 -1.07
CA HIS A 250 19.40 3.19 -1.48
C HIS A 250 19.62 3.02 -3.01
N GLY A 251 18.55 3.23 -3.78
CA GLY A 251 18.53 3.17 -5.23
C GLY A 251 18.56 1.78 -5.86
N ARG A 252 19.00 0.71 -5.15
CA ARG A 252 19.25 -0.61 -5.74
C ARG A 252 18.95 -1.78 -4.82
N ARG A 253 18.34 -1.55 -3.68
CA ARG A 253 18.04 -2.59 -2.69
C ARG A 253 16.56 -2.76 -2.60
N VAL A 254 16.12 -3.96 -2.98
CA VAL A 254 14.73 -4.31 -3.20
C VAL A 254 14.28 -5.53 -2.40
N GLU A 255 15.17 -6.15 -1.58
CA GLU A 255 14.89 -7.41 -0.90
C GLU A 255 15.14 -7.30 0.61
N VAL A 256 14.09 -7.54 1.42
CA VAL A 256 14.15 -7.45 2.88
C VAL A 256 15.22 -8.38 3.46
N LYS A 257 15.35 -9.60 2.93
CA LYS A 257 16.40 -10.54 3.38
C LYS A 257 17.81 -10.02 3.16
N TYR A 258 18.01 -9.20 2.12
CA TYR A 258 19.27 -8.50 1.91
C TYR A 258 19.43 -7.31 2.88
N CYS A 259 18.36 -6.54 3.13
CA CYS A 259 18.40 -5.35 3.99
C CYS A 259 18.92 -5.70 5.41
N VAL A 260 18.44 -6.78 6.01
CA VAL A 260 18.82 -7.18 7.38
C VAL A 260 20.28 -7.57 7.55
N THR A 261 21.02 -7.80 6.47
CA THR A 261 22.46 -8.04 6.54
C THR A 261 23.25 -6.80 6.97
N CYS A 262 22.66 -5.59 6.75
CA CYS A 262 23.22 -4.31 7.17
C CYS A 262 22.36 -3.63 8.25
N HIS A 263 21.02 -3.74 8.13
CA HIS A 263 20.09 -3.19 9.11
C HIS A 263 19.87 -4.18 10.27
N ASN A 264 20.80 -4.21 11.18
CA ASN A 264 20.86 -5.11 12.32
C ASN A 264 21.25 -4.36 13.61
N PRO A 265 21.09 -4.96 14.81
CA PRO A 265 21.37 -4.27 16.08
C PRO A 265 22.79 -3.74 16.24
N GLY A 266 23.76 -4.28 15.48
CA GLY A 266 25.14 -3.83 15.46
C GLY A 266 25.40 -2.61 14.57
N SER A 267 24.36 -2.01 14.01
CA SER A 267 24.48 -0.81 13.18
C SER A 267 23.71 0.35 13.76
N THR A 268 24.39 1.50 13.91
CA THR A 268 23.80 2.72 14.48
C THR A 268 24.18 3.92 13.61
N ASP A 269 23.24 4.84 13.43
CA ASP A 269 23.54 6.14 12.84
C ASP A 269 24.32 6.97 13.84
N PRO A 270 25.57 7.36 13.54
CA PRO A 270 26.40 8.08 14.50
C PRO A 270 25.90 9.50 14.78
N SER A 271 25.22 10.15 13.84
CA SER A 271 24.75 11.53 13.95
C SER A 271 23.51 11.65 14.83
N SER A 272 22.48 10.87 14.54
CA SER A 272 21.24 10.86 15.33
C SER A 272 21.29 9.92 16.54
N THR A 273 22.28 9.04 16.61
CA THR A 273 22.40 7.94 17.60
C THR A 273 21.25 6.92 17.55
N ASN A 274 20.38 6.99 16.57
CA ASN A 274 19.31 6.02 16.35
C ASN A 274 19.88 4.72 15.76
N THR A 275 19.40 3.58 16.26
CA THR A 275 19.72 2.29 15.66
C THR A 275 19.08 2.17 14.26
N VAL A 276 19.80 1.58 13.34
CA VAL A 276 19.26 1.20 12.02
C VAL A 276 18.84 -0.29 11.99
N ASP A 277 18.70 -0.95 13.14
CA ASP A 277 18.09 -2.28 13.21
C ASP A 277 16.74 -2.28 12.52
N MET A 278 16.57 -3.15 11.51
CA MET A 278 15.37 -3.22 10.68
C MET A 278 14.08 -3.26 11.50
N LYS A 279 14.07 -4.05 12.55
CA LYS A 279 12.95 -4.21 13.48
C LYS A 279 12.56 -2.91 14.19
N VAL A 280 13.52 -2.06 14.54
CA VAL A 280 13.27 -0.79 15.22
C VAL A 280 13.00 0.32 14.19
N MET A 281 13.90 0.45 13.23
CA MET A 281 13.90 1.55 12.27
C MET A 281 12.61 1.58 11.43
N VAL A 282 12.19 0.44 10.88
CA VAL A 282 10.99 0.37 10.02
C VAL A 282 9.73 0.71 10.81
N HIS A 283 9.58 0.18 12.02
CA HIS A 283 8.42 0.52 12.86
C HIS A 283 8.39 2.00 13.24
N LYS A 284 9.54 2.60 13.62
CA LYS A 284 9.61 4.02 13.95
C LYS A 284 9.30 4.91 12.75
N ILE A 285 9.82 4.57 11.56
CA ILE A 285 9.51 5.30 10.32
C ILE A 285 7.99 5.28 10.06
N HIS A 286 7.35 4.10 10.08
CA HIS A 286 5.91 4.00 9.82
C HIS A 286 5.04 4.59 10.95
N MET A 287 5.52 4.63 12.17
CA MET A 287 4.85 5.33 13.28
C MET A 287 4.93 6.85 13.12
N GLY A 288 6.06 7.36 12.64
CA GLY A 288 6.29 8.74 12.22
C GLY A 288 5.73 9.78 13.17
N ALA A 289 4.81 10.62 12.68
CA ALA A 289 4.15 11.67 13.45
C ALA A 289 3.39 11.15 14.69
N ASN A 290 3.09 9.87 14.77
CA ASN A 290 2.37 9.25 15.89
C ASN A 290 3.30 8.68 16.97
N LEU A 291 4.63 8.76 16.81
CA LEU A 291 5.56 8.37 17.88
C LEU A 291 5.29 9.20 19.14
N PRO A 292 5.15 8.59 20.33
CA PRO A 292 4.99 9.34 21.58
C PRO A 292 6.06 10.39 21.80
N SER A 293 7.33 10.10 21.46
CA SER A 293 8.43 11.07 21.55
C SER A 293 8.22 12.27 20.62
N VAL A 294 7.73 12.05 19.40
CA VAL A 294 7.43 13.12 18.43
C VAL A 294 6.23 13.94 18.90
N GLN A 295 5.17 13.28 19.39
CA GLN A 295 4.01 13.95 19.97
C GLN A 295 4.36 14.83 21.19
N ALA A 296 5.43 14.47 21.89
CA ALA A 296 5.98 15.27 22.99
C ALA A 296 6.89 16.43 22.53
N GLY A 297 7.05 16.63 21.21
CA GLY A 297 7.85 17.70 20.61
C GLY A 297 9.30 17.30 20.30
N GLY A 298 9.62 16.02 20.28
CA GLY A 298 10.88 15.49 19.76
C GLY A 298 10.84 15.24 18.25
N GLU A 299 11.95 14.73 17.72
CA GLU A 299 12.12 14.39 16.31
C GLU A 299 12.61 12.95 16.16
N TYR A 300 12.29 12.30 15.04
CA TYR A 300 12.86 11.02 14.67
C TYR A 300 13.63 11.15 13.36
N ILE A 301 14.94 11.27 13.49
CA ILE A 301 15.88 11.43 12.37
C ILE A 301 16.75 10.17 12.29
N VAL A 302 16.95 9.63 11.08
CA VAL A 302 17.88 8.53 10.82
C VAL A 302 18.46 8.67 9.42
N GLY A 303 19.78 8.56 9.30
CA GLY A 303 20.50 8.74 8.03
C GLY A 303 20.32 10.10 7.38
N GLY A 304 20.15 11.16 8.18
CA GLY A 304 19.93 12.52 7.71
C GLY A 304 18.51 12.81 7.21
N HIS A 305 17.56 11.86 7.37
CA HIS A 305 16.15 12.04 6.99
C HIS A 305 15.27 12.16 8.24
N ASP A 306 14.45 13.20 8.28
CA ASP A 306 13.43 13.41 9.32
C ASP A 306 12.12 12.73 8.94
N TYR A 307 11.68 11.79 9.77
CA TYR A 307 10.42 11.04 9.61
C TYR A 307 9.33 11.51 10.57
N SER A 308 9.54 12.59 11.31
CA SER A 308 8.61 13.09 12.32
C SER A 308 7.26 13.52 11.75
N ASN A 309 7.20 13.88 10.48
CA ASN A 309 5.99 14.30 9.78
C ASN A 309 5.36 13.20 8.92
N LEU A 310 5.91 11.98 8.94
CA LEU A 310 5.35 10.89 8.16
C LEU A 310 4.01 10.43 8.73
N HIS A 311 2.98 10.39 7.90
CA HIS A 311 1.65 9.87 8.22
C HIS A 311 1.42 8.53 7.54
N TYR A 312 1.31 7.47 8.34
CA TYR A 312 1.00 6.13 7.82
C TYR A 312 -0.45 6.07 7.33
N PRO A 313 -0.74 5.54 6.12
CA PRO A 313 -2.05 5.68 5.48
C PRO A 313 -3.15 4.80 6.07
N GLN A 314 -2.85 3.98 7.07
CA GLN A 314 -3.79 3.09 7.72
C GLN A 314 -3.53 2.97 9.22
N ASP A 315 -4.30 2.14 9.91
CA ASP A 315 -4.07 1.86 11.33
C ASP A 315 -2.75 1.07 11.50
N ILE A 316 -1.80 1.64 12.22
CA ILE A 316 -0.49 1.02 12.45
C ILE A 316 -0.57 -0.31 13.22
N ARG A 317 -1.69 -0.57 13.92
CA ARG A 317 -1.95 -1.85 14.61
C ARG A 317 -2.26 -2.99 13.65
N ASN A 318 -2.41 -2.72 12.37
CA ASN A 318 -2.60 -3.74 11.34
C ASN A 318 -1.28 -4.45 11.00
N CYS A 319 -0.73 -5.15 11.98
CA CYS A 319 0.56 -5.84 11.88
C CYS A 319 0.61 -6.86 10.74
N VAL A 320 -0.56 -7.47 10.43
CA VAL A 320 -0.67 -8.52 9.41
C VAL A 320 -0.49 -8.02 7.97
N ASN A 321 -0.43 -6.74 7.73
CA ASN A 321 -0.04 -6.24 6.40
C ASN A 321 1.40 -6.57 6.03
N CYS A 322 2.28 -6.64 7.01
CA CYS A 322 3.70 -6.96 6.81
C CYS A 322 4.04 -8.36 7.35
N HIS A 323 3.48 -8.72 8.53
CA HIS A 323 3.80 -9.93 9.28
C HIS A 323 2.70 -10.98 9.08
N VAL A 324 2.93 -11.91 8.16
CA VAL A 324 1.97 -12.98 7.86
C VAL A 324 2.62 -14.33 8.11
N GLY A 325 2.16 -15.00 9.15
CA GLY A 325 2.51 -16.38 9.45
C GLY A 325 1.33 -17.32 9.19
N SER A 326 1.54 -18.60 9.44
CA SER A 326 0.50 -19.63 9.24
C SER A 326 -0.71 -19.45 10.16
N GLY A 327 -0.53 -18.80 11.32
CA GLY A 327 -1.58 -18.51 12.28
C GLY A 327 -2.33 -17.21 12.02
N THR A 328 -1.77 -16.30 11.24
CA THR A 328 -2.31 -14.94 11.04
C THR A 328 -2.77 -14.64 9.62
N VAL A 329 -2.60 -15.58 8.67
CA VAL A 329 -2.97 -15.34 7.26
C VAL A 329 -4.46 -14.97 7.07
N GLY A 330 -5.36 -15.48 7.89
CA GLY A 330 -6.79 -15.14 7.82
C GLY A 330 -7.37 -15.31 6.42
N ASP A 331 -8.13 -14.31 5.97
CA ASP A 331 -8.73 -14.25 4.62
C ASP A 331 -7.84 -13.53 3.59
N ARG A 332 -6.65 -13.04 3.99
CA ARG A 332 -5.70 -12.31 3.14
C ARG A 332 -4.88 -13.28 2.29
N THR A 333 -5.42 -13.66 1.13
CA THR A 333 -4.76 -14.59 0.18
C THR A 333 -3.77 -13.90 -0.77
N ASP A 334 -3.75 -12.58 -0.75
CA ASP A 334 -2.87 -11.71 -1.50
C ASP A 334 -1.48 -11.54 -0.86
N LEU A 335 -1.34 -11.90 0.41
CA LEU A 335 -0.11 -11.74 1.18
C LEU A 335 0.72 -13.03 1.22
N VAL A 336 2.03 -12.86 1.23
CA VAL A 336 3.01 -13.96 1.31
C VAL A 336 3.24 -14.37 2.76
N VAL A 337 2.97 -15.65 3.05
CA VAL A 337 3.21 -16.26 4.37
C VAL A 337 4.70 -16.53 4.56
N THR A 338 5.27 -16.08 5.68
CA THR A 338 6.63 -16.39 6.08
C THR A 338 6.66 -17.35 7.26
N SER A 339 7.77 -18.09 7.42
CA SER A 339 7.88 -19.14 8.44
C SER A 339 7.85 -18.62 9.87
N GLN A 340 8.16 -17.34 10.07
CA GLN A 340 8.20 -16.67 11.38
C GLN A 340 7.37 -15.38 11.39
N GLY A 341 6.41 -15.27 10.46
CA GLY A 341 5.51 -14.12 10.35
C GLY A 341 4.68 -13.90 11.61
N ASP A 342 4.31 -14.97 12.32
CA ASP A 342 3.53 -14.88 13.56
C ASP A 342 4.33 -14.33 14.77
N ASN A 343 5.67 -14.14 14.63
CA ASN A 343 6.50 -13.64 15.73
C ASN A 343 6.08 -12.26 16.25
N TRP A 344 5.38 -11.44 15.46
CA TRP A 344 4.85 -10.16 15.92
C TRP A 344 3.92 -10.31 17.13
N SER A 345 3.16 -11.38 17.21
CA SER A 345 2.22 -11.67 18.30
C SER A 345 2.76 -12.67 19.33
N GLU A 346 3.72 -13.52 18.96
CA GLU A 346 4.22 -14.62 19.79
C GLU A 346 5.51 -14.28 20.55
N VAL A 347 6.30 -13.31 20.02
CA VAL A 347 7.64 -13.00 20.56
C VAL A 347 7.72 -11.55 21.02
N ALA A 348 7.36 -11.32 22.29
CA ALA A 348 7.50 -10.00 22.90
C ALA A 348 8.98 -9.63 23.08
N SER A 349 9.38 -8.44 22.64
CA SER A 349 10.72 -7.90 22.86
C SER A 349 10.70 -6.40 23.13
N ALA A 350 11.60 -5.94 24.02
CA ALA A 350 11.73 -4.53 24.36
C ALA A 350 12.04 -3.66 23.12
N ALA A 351 12.87 -4.15 22.20
CA ALA A 351 13.20 -3.43 20.99
C ALA A 351 12.01 -3.25 20.04
N ALA A 352 11.20 -4.32 19.84
CA ALA A 352 10.01 -4.23 18.99
C ALA A 352 8.93 -3.35 19.63
N CYS A 353 8.59 -3.57 20.90
CA CYS A 353 7.58 -2.77 21.60
C CYS A 353 7.99 -1.30 21.69
N GLY A 354 9.26 -1.03 22.06
CA GLY A 354 9.80 0.32 22.20
C GLY A 354 9.98 1.07 20.89
N SER A 355 9.81 0.41 19.75
CA SER A 355 9.82 1.11 18.46
C SER A 355 8.53 1.90 18.19
N CYS A 356 7.41 1.52 18.82
CA CYS A 356 6.15 2.25 18.78
C CYS A 356 5.85 2.94 20.12
N HIS A 357 6.14 2.28 21.24
CA HIS A 357 5.94 2.78 22.61
C HIS A 357 7.24 3.37 23.17
N ASP A 358 7.79 4.37 22.49
CA ASP A 358 9.12 4.90 22.81
C ASP A 358 9.16 5.80 24.05
N ASP A 359 8.01 6.23 24.56
CA ASP A 359 7.82 6.84 25.87
C ASP A 359 8.03 5.85 27.04
N GLN A 360 7.94 4.53 26.78
CA GLN A 360 8.07 3.47 27.75
C GLN A 360 9.49 2.88 27.86
N VAL A 361 10.43 3.35 27.02
CA VAL A 361 11.82 2.85 26.96
C VAL A 361 12.71 3.48 28.05
N GLY A 362 12.40 4.70 28.49
CA GLY A 362 13.18 5.41 29.51
C GLY A 362 13.17 4.75 30.89
N PRO A 363 14.00 5.20 31.85
CA PRO A 363 14.16 4.59 33.16
C PRO A 363 12.88 4.56 34.01
N ASP A 364 11.94 5.45 33.72
CA ASP A 364 10.64 5.51 34.37
C ASP A 364 9.55 4.69 33.64
N GLY A 365 9.81 4.31 32.39
CA GLY A 365 8.90 3.53 31.56
C GLY A 365 8.91 2.04 31.88
N HIS A 366 7.80 1.36 31.61
CA HIS A 366 7.66 -0.08 31.87
C HIS A 366 8.74 -0.91 31.15
N ILE A 367 8.95 -0.65 29.86
CA ILE A 367 9.93 -1.36 29.02
C ILE A 367 11.34 -1.10 29.51
N GLY A 368 11.68 0.15 29.82
CA GLY A 368 13.02 0.54 30.32
C GLY A 368 13.40 -0.04 31.67
N ARG A 369 12.45 -0.58 32.44
CA ARG A 369 12.72 -1.25 33.73
C ARG A 369 12.98 -2.74 33.60
N GLN A 370 12.76 -3.33 32.42
CA GLN A 370 12.99 -4.77 32.23
C GLN A 370 14.49 -5.00 32.00
N PRO A 371 15.10 -6.00 32.66
CA PRO A 371 16.52 -6.31 32.49
C PRO A 371 16.82 -6.99 31.14
N ASP A 372 15.84 -7.70 30.62
CA ASP A 372 15.88 -8.44 29.35
C ASP A 372 14.47 -8.79 28.88
N ASP A 373 14.35 -9.45 27.73
CA ASP A 373 13.08 -9.85 27.13
C ASP A 373 12.48 -11.15 27.72
N LEU A 374 13.21 -11.88 28.56
CA LEU A 374 12.80 -13.21 29.05
C LEU A 374 11.50 -13.19 29.88
N GLY A 375 11.23 -12.06 30.54
CA GLY A 375 10.04 -11.89 31.38
C GLY A 375 8.80 -11.40 30.61
N CYS A 376 8.94 -10.86 29.42
CA CYS A 376 7.84 -10.18 28.69
C CYS A 376 6.66 -11.12 28.42
N ALA A 377 6.93 -12.28 27.86
CA ALA A 377 5.91 -13.28 27.51
C ALA A 377 5.10 -13.78 28.73
N SER A 378 5.63 -13.70 29.94
CA SER A 378 4.89 -14.13 31.17
C SER A 378 3.64 -13.25 31.42
N CYS A 379 3.63 -12.03 30.92
CA CYS A 379 2.52 -11.10 31.07
C CYS A 379 1.79 -10.84 29.73
N HIS A 380 2.50 -10.88 28.62
CA HIS A 380 2.01 -10.50 27.30
C HIS A 380 1.73 -11.69 26.34
N ALA A 381 1.69 -12.91 26.84
CA ALA A 381 1.20 -14.07 26.09
C ALA A 381 -0.32 -14.24 26.24
N GLU A 382 -0.89 -15.14 25.45
CA GLU A 382 -2.30 -15.54 25.55
C GLU A 382 -2.62 -16.03 27.00
N GLY A 383 -3.65 -15.43 27.61
CA GLY A 383 -4.00 -15.69 28.99
C GLY A 383 -3.06 -15.06 30.05
N GLY A 384 -2.08 -14.28 29.63
CA GLY A 384 -1.22 -13.49 30.52
C GLY A 384 -1.96 -12.34 31.19
N ARG A 385 -1.38 -11.82 32.29
CA ARG A 385 -2.03 -10.77 33.10
C ARG A 385 -2.27 -9.45 32.34
N ALA A 386 -1.45 -9.13 31.36
CA ALA A 386 -1.55 -7.90 30.56
C ALA A 386 -2.33 -8.12 29.24
N GLY A 387 -2.82 -9.35 29.00
CA GLY A 387 -3.39 -9.74 27.72
C GLY A 387 -2.33 -10.09 26.67
N SER A 388 -2.76 -10.77 25.61
CA SER A 388 -1.86 -11.07 24.51
C SER A 388 -1.52 -9.80 23.70
N ILE A 389 -0.40 -9.84 22.98
CA ILE A 389 -0.03 -8.74 22.06
C ILE A 389 -1.13 -8.54 21.02
N ALA A 390 -1.62 -9.62 20.42
CA ALA A 390 -2.69 -9.57 19.44
C ALA A 390 -3.98 -8.93 19.98
N ASP A 391 -4.43 -9.34 21.18
CA ASP A 391 -5.63 -8.76 21.77
C ASP A 391 -5.48 -7.28 22.11
N SER A 392 -4.29 -6.87 22.57
CA SER A 392 -4.01 -5.47 22.91
C SER A 392 -3.96 -4.55 21.68
N HIS A 393 -3.72 -5.11 20.49
CA HIS A 393 -3.64 -4.35 19.22
C HIS A 393 -4.86 -4.55 18.30
N ARG A 394 -5.95 -5.14 18.81
CA ARG A 394 -7.21 -5.25 18.04
C ARG A 394 -7.77 -3.88 17.71
N ASN A 395 -8.23 -3.70 16.48
CA ASN A 395 -9.02 -2.53 16.10
C ASN A 395 -10.50 -2.81 16.35
N LEU A 396 -10.96 -2.49 17.56
CA LEU A 396 -12.36 -2.73 17.99
C LEU A 396 -13.38 -1.94 17.15
N VAL A 397 -12.98 -0.81 16.58
CA VAL A 397 -13.84 0.00 15.68
C VAL A 397 -14.09 -0.77 14.38
N THR A 398 -13.03 -1.26 13.74
CA THR A 398 -13.15 -2.07 12.50
C THR A 398 -13.90 -3.38 12.76
N GLU A 399 -13.67 -4.03 13.90
CA GLU A 399 -14.40 -5.26 14.27
C GLU A 399 -15.90 -4.98 14.48
N ALA A 400 -16.24 -3.87 15.15
CA ALA A 400 -17.63 -3.48 15.33
C ALA A 400 -18.32 -3.17 14.00
N GLY A 401 -17.59 -2.63 13.00
CA GLY A 401 -18.10 -2.34 11.66
C GLY A 401 -18.69 -3.55 10.93
N LYS A 402 -18.14 -4.73 11.20
CA LYS A 402 -18.61 -6.00 10.60
C LYS A 402 -20.05 -6.38 10.97
N ARG A 403 -20.60 -5.73 12.02
CA ARG A 403 -22.00 -5.93 12.44
C ARG A 403 -23.00 -5.15 11.59
N PHE A 404 -22.56 -4.30 10.67
CA PHE A 404 -23.46 -3.40 9.95
C PHE A 404 -23.28 -3.55 8.44
N ALA A 405 -24.40 -3.76 7.75
CA ALA A 405 -24.46 -3.72 6.29
C ALA A 405 -25.74 -3.03 5.84
N ALA A 406 -25.62 -2.15 4.84
CA ALA A 406 -26.75 -1.46 4.25
C ALA A 406 -27.28 -2.23 3.03
N GLU A 407 -28.60 -2.30 2.90
CA GLU A 407 -29.27 -2.88 1.73
C GLU A 407 -30.28 -1.88 1.15
N ILE A 408 -30.18 -1.61 -0.16
CA ILE A 408 -31.17 -0.84 -0.93
C ILE A 408 -32.07 -1.83 -1.64
N LEU A 409 -33.30 -1.95 -1.14
CA LEU A 409 -34.23 -2.97 -1.59
C LEU A 409 -34.91 -2.55 -2.89
N MET A 410 -35.47 -1.33 -2.93
CA MET A 410 -36.26 -0.85 -4.06
C MET A 410 -36.11 0.68 -4.23
N ILE A 411 -36.13 1.13 -5.46
CA ILE A 411 -36.18 2.53 -5.84
C ILE A 411 -37.34 2.69 -6.80
N THR A 412 -38.22 3.66 -6.57
CA THR A 412 -39.39 3.95 -7.44
C THR A 412 -39.49 5.45 -7.65
N ASN A 413 -40.35 5.86 -8.61
CA ASN A 413 -40.60 7.26 -8.96
C ASN A 413 -39.32 7.96 -9.45
N THR A 414 -38.68 7.36 -10.47
CA THR A 414 -37.35 7.79 -10.94
C THR A 414 -37.40 8.58 -12.23
N MET A 415 -38.60 8.83 -12.79
CA MET A 415 -38.77 9.61 -14.02
C MET A 415 -38.67 11.12 -13.77
N PRO A 416 -38.27 11.92 -14.77
CA PRO A 416 -38.26 13.38 -14.64
C PRO A 416 -39.58 13.93 -14.12
N GLY A 417 -39.51 14.78 -13.10
CA GLY A 417 -40.66 15.36 -12.40
C GLY A 417 -41.22 14.50 -11.25
N GLU A 418 -40.78 13.26 -11.09
CA GLU A 418 -41.17 12.41 -9.99
C GLU A 418 -40.23 12.57 -8.77
N PHE A 419 -40.76 12.30 -7.58
CA PHE A 419 -40.03 12.32 -6.32
C PHE A 419 -39.54 10.89 -5.97
N PRO A 420 -38.23 10.58 -6.06
CA PRO A 420 -37.73 9.26 -5.80
C PRO A 420 -38.08 8.74 -4.40
N GLN A 421 -38.55 7.50 -4.35
CA GLN A 421 -38.82 6.80 -3.10
C GLN A 421 -37.88 5.61 -2.96
N VAL A 422 -37.16 5.54 -1.85
CA VAL A 422 -36.15 4.52 -1.57
C VAL A 422 -36.59 3.64 -0.41
N GLN A 423 -36.62 2.33 -0.63
CA GLN A 423 -36.78 1.34 0.43
C GLN A 423 -35.41 0.74 0.78
N TYR A 424 -35.06 0.77 2.05
CA TYR A 424 -33.73 0.35 2.54
C TYR A 424 -33.84 -0.31 3.92
N ARG A 425 -32.77 -0.95 4.36
CA ARG A 425 -32.60 -1.46 5.72
C ARG A 425 -31.11 -1.55 6.06
N ILE A 426 -30.81 -1.58 7.37
CA ILE A 426 -29.51 -1.95 7.91
C ILE A 426 -29.65 -3.29 8.59
N VAL A 427 -28.74 -4.21 8.33
CA VAL A 427 -28.76 -5.57 8.88
C VAL A 427 -27.46 -5.90 9.61
N ASP A 428 -27.51 -6.90 10.50
CA ASP A 428 -26.34 -7.46 11.17
C ASP A 428 -25.90 -8.77 10.47
N PRO A 429 -24.85 -8.74 9.62
CA PRO A 429 -24.33 -9.93 8.96
C PRO A 429 -23.82 -11.00 9.93
N THR A 430 -23.38 -10.58 11.12
CA THR A 430 -22.85 -11.51 12.14
C THR A 430 -23.97 -12.22 12.90
N ASN A 431 -25.21 -11.75 12.77
CA ASN A 431 -26.40 -12.28 13.39
C ASN A 431 -27.48 -12.71 12.37
N GLY A 432 -27.04 -13.38 11.29
CA GLY A 432 -27.97 -13.91 10.28
C GLY A 432 -28.76 -12.85 9.49
N ASN A 433 -28.17 -11.68 9.29
CA ASN A 433 -28.79 -10.51 8.64
C ASN A 433 -30.07 -10.02 9.36
N ALA A 434 -30.09 -10.05 10.69
CA ALA A 434 -31.19 -9.49 11.46
C ALA A 434 -31.24 -7.96 11.21
N PRO A 435 -32.44 -7.40 10.87
CA PRO A 435 -32.54 -5.97 10.63
C PRO A 435 -32.49 -5.19 11.95
N TYR A 436 -31.83 -4.02 11.91
CA TYR A 436 -31.83 -3.05 13.00
C TYR A 436 -33.12 -2.26 13.03
N ASP A 437 -33.57 -1.93 14.26
CA ASP A 437 -34.62 -0.94 14.48
C ASP A 437 -33.96 0.47 14.60
N LEU A 438 -33.93 1.20 13.46
CA LEU A 438 -33.29 2.51 13.38
C LEU A 438 -33.93 3.55 14.32
N GLN A 439 -35.11 3.31 14.88
CA GLN A 439 -35.81 4.20 15.76
C GLN A 439 -35.64 3.87 17.24
N ASN A 440 -35.21 2.65 17.58
CA ASN A 440 -35.18 2.20 18.98
C ASN A 440 -33.83 1.56 19.37
N ASP A 441 -33.04 0.98 18.45
CA ASP A 441 -31.75 0.38 18.78
C ASP A 441 -30.76 1.47 19.21
N GLU A 442 -29.97 1.17 20.25
CA GLU A 442 -29.05 2.12 20.87
C GLU A 442 -28.02 2.68 19.89
N GLU A 443 -27.52 1.85 18.99
CA GLU A 443 -26.52 2.22 17.98
C GLU A 443 -26.99 3.35 17.06
N TRP A 444 -28.29 3.51 16.86
CA TRP A 444 -28.88 4.50 15.95
C TRP A 444 -29.57 5.67 16.66
N THR A 445 -29.84 5.54 17.94
CA THR A 445 -30.60 6.54 18.71
C THR A 445 -29.75 7.47 19.57
N VAL A 446 -28.40 7.29 19.54
CA VAL A 446 -27.49 8.16 20.29
C VAL A 446 -27.51 9.58 19.73
N GLY A 447 -27.87 10.52 20.58
CA GLY A 447 -27.99 11.93 20.20
C GLY A 447 -26.66 12.66 19.97
N GLY A 448 -26.73 13.90 19.50
CA GLY A 448 -25.58 14.80 19.35
C GLY A 448 -24.69 14.51 18.15
N GLY A 449 -25.18 13.79 17.13
CA GLY A 449 -24.44 13.44 15.92
C GLY A 449 -23.45 12.27 16.11
N ALA A 450 -23.65 11.49 17.18
CA ALA A 450 -22.87 10.30 17.42
C ALA A 450 -23.21 9.17 16.44
N SER A 451 -24.48 9.10 15.99
CA SER A 451 -24.93 8.24 14.89
C SER A 451 -25.49 9.08 13.74
N ARG A 452 -25.33 8.62 12.53
CA ARG A 452 -25.87 9.23 11.32
C ARG A 452 -26.18 8.15 10.29
N LEU A 453 -27.28 8.33 9.55
CA LEU A 453 -27.60 7.55 8.37
C LEU A 453 -28.25 8.48 7.34
N ALA A 454 -27.76 8.47 6.12
CA ALA A 454 -28.32 9.25 5.02
C ALA A 454 -28.53 8.40 3.77
N ILE A 455 -29.50 8.83 2.97
CA ILE A 455 -29.69 8.38 1.59
C ILE A 455 -29.31 9.54 0.70
N ASP A 456 -28.28 9.34 -0.13
CA ASP A 456 -27.86 10.32 -1.12
C ASP A 456 -28.36 9.90 -2.51
N LEU A 457 -28.85 10.90 -3.26
CA LEU A 457 -29.34 10.76 -4.63
C LEU A 457 -28.45 11.60 -5.55
N ALA A 458 -27.98 10.99 -6.63
CA ALA A 458 -27.25 11.68 -7.67
C ALA A 458 -27.68 11.15 -9.05
N TRP A 459 -27.56 11.96 -10.09
CA TRP A 459 -27.98 11.61 -11.44
C TRP A 459 -26.98 12.07 -12.49
N ASP A 460 -27.21 11.62 -13.73
CA ASP A 460 -26.27 11.70 -14.84
C ASP A 460 -25.00 10.87 -14.55
N THR A 461 -25.17 9.54 -14.48
CA THR A 461 -24.11 8.59 -14.05
C THR A 461 -22.84 8.62 -14.89
N THR A 462 -22.82 9.29 -16.02
CA THR A 462 -21.58 9.49 -16.75
C THR A 462 -20.52 10.13 -15.83
N ASP A 463 -20.88 11.19 -15.12
CA ASP A 463 -20.01 11.85 -14.13
C ASP A 463 -20.80 12.53 -12.96
N TYR A 464 -22.06 12.18 -12.69
CA TYR A 464 -22.88 12.69 -11.57
C TYR A 464 -22.94 14.22 -11.43
N THR A 465 -23.31 14.90 -12.49
CA THR A 465 -23.33 16.37 -12.49
C THR A 465 -24.42 17.00 -11.61
N ASN A 466 -25.45 16.23 -11.26
CA ASN A 466 -26.58 16.63 -10.37
C ASN A 466 -27.30 17.91 -10.82
N THR A 467 -27.24 18.24 -12.09
CA THR A 467 -27.81 19.46 -12.66
C THR A 467 -29.32 19.56 -12.41
N GLY A 468 -29.78 20.71 -11.95
CA GLY A 468 -31.22 20.99 -11.76
C GLY A 468 -31.80 20.51 -10.43
N ASN A 469 -31.00 20.20 -9.41
CA ASN A 469 -31.46 19.82 -8.07
C ASN A 469 -32.10 20.98 -7.30
N GLY A 470 -32.02 22.21 -7.80
CA GLY A 470 -32.67 23.39 -7.22
C GLY A 470 -31.87 24.09 -6.11
N GLU A 471 -30.68 23.57 -5.80
CA GLU A 471 -29.76 24.12 -4.80
C GLU A 471 -28.38 24.37 -5.42
N ASP A 472 -27.34 23.99 -4.73
CA ASP A 472 -26.00 24.03 -5.29
C ASP A 472 -25.87 22.88 -6.30
N GLU A 473 -25.58 23.22 -7.51
CA GLU A 473 -25.82 22.39 -8.69
C GLU A 473 -25.13 21.03 -8.67
N ALA A 474 -23.91 20.99 -8.12
CA ALA A 474 -23.10 19.80 -8.14
C ALA A 474 -23.30 18.86 -6.91
N SER A 475 -24.10 19.28 -5.95
CA SER A 475 -24.32 18.54 -4.72
C SER A 475 -25.33 17.40 -4.88
N ALA A 476 -25.03 16.25 -4.32
CA ALA A 476 -26.01 15.16 -4.20
C ALA A 476 -27.15 15.57 -3.25
N VAL A 477 -28.37 15.11 -3.52
CA VAL A 477 -29.52 15.30 -2.65
C VAL A 477 -29.41 14.34 -1.46
N SER A 478 -29.29 14.85 -0.25
CA SER A 478 -29.08 14.04 0.96
C SER A 478 -30.33 14.03 1.85
N LEU A 479 -30.83 12.84 2.15
CA LEU A 479 -32.03 12.61 2.97
C LEU A 479 -31.62 11.99 4.32
N ASN A 480 -32.21 12.47 5.42
CA ASN A 480 -31.97 11.87 6.74
C ASN A 480 -32.69 10.53 6.87
N ALA A 481 -31.98 9.44 6.63
CA ALA A 481 -32.55 8.09 6.63
C ALA A 481 -33.01 7.60 8.02
N LEU A 482 -32.56 8.21 9.12
CA LEU A 482 -33.10 7.90 10.46
C LEU A 482 -34.56 8.35 10.62
N GLN A 483 -35.09 9.19 9.70
CA GLN A 483 -36.47 9.63 9.67
C GLN A 483 -37.36 8.78 8.76
N GLY A 484 -36.84 7.72 8.15
CA GLY A 484 -37.58 6.82 7.29
C GLY A 484 -38.82 6.20 7.97
N ILE A 485 -39.83 5.94 7.18
CA ILE A 485 -41.09 5.33 7.64
C ILE A 485 -40.92 3.81 7.69
N PRO A 486 -41.10 3.16 8.86
CA PRO A 486 -40.93 1.72 8.97
C PRO A 486 -42.02 0.96 8.18
N ALA A 487 -41.63 -0.04 7.38
CA ALA A 487 -42.57 -0.87 6.62
C ALA A 487 -43.10 -2.08 7.42
N GLY A 488 -42.56 -2.35 8.60
CA GLY A 488 -43.00 -3.41 9.51
C GLY A 488 -42.31 -4.76 9.30
N ASP A 489 -41.40 -4.85 8.35
CA ASP A 489 -40.55 -6.03 8.05
C ASP A 489 -39.06 -5.79 8.35
N GLY A 490 -38.75 -4.73 9.08
CA GLY A 490 -37.38 -4.28 9.36
C GLY A 490 -36.78 -3.37 8.28
N SER A 491 -37.55 -3.07 7.22
CA SER A 491 -37.18 -2.07 6.23
C SER A 491 -37.84 -0.71 6.50
N TYR A 492 -37.28 0.33 5.89
CA TYR A 492 -37.75 1.71 5.97
C TYR A 492 -37.92 2.27 4.57
N THR A 493 -38.84 3.22 4.41
CA THR A 493 -39.05 3.96 3.16
C THR A 493 -38.87 5.44 3.42
N ILE A 494 -38.14 6.11 2.53
CA ILE A 494 -37.99 7.56 2.52
C ILE A 494 -38.27 8.09 1.11
N GLU A 495 -38.93 9.25 1.03
CA GLU A 495 -39.20 9.93 -0.23
C GLU A 495 -38.37 11.21 -0.30
N SER A 496 -37.79 11.48 -1.46
CA SER A 496 -37.04 12.72 -1.71
C SER A 496 -37.97 13.92 -1.72
N GLU A 497 -37.54 15.04 -1.13
CA GLU A 497 -38.20 16.32 -1.26
C GLU A 497 -37.87 17.04 -2.57
N VAL A 498 -36.84 16.56 -3.30
CA VAL A 498 -36.38 17.05 -4.59
C VAL A 498 -36.79 16.06 -5.67
N ALA A 499 -37.52 16.54 -6.68
CA ALA A 499 -37.89 15.71 -7.83
C ALA A 499 -36.68 15.50 -8.75
N ILE A 500 -36.68 14.38 -9.50
CA ILE A 500 -35.75 14.22 -10.63
C ILE A 500 -36.01 15.37 -11.61
N PRO A 501 -34.98 16.13 -12.01
CA PRO A 501 -35.15 17.33 -12.83
C PRO A 501 -35.85 17.05 -14.17
N ASP A 502 -36.91 17.79 -14.45
CA ASP A 502 -37.68 17.72 -15.70
C ASP A 502 -37.45 18.94 -16.62
N GLY A 503 -36.50 19.80 -16.24
CA GLY A 503 -36.23 21.05 -16.97
C GLY A 503 -37.16 22.21 -16.61
N SER A 504 -38.09 22.04 -15.67
CA SER A 504 -39.01 23.12 -15.24
C SER A 504 -38.38 24.11 -14.25
N ILE A 505 -37.29 23.73 -13.60
CA ILE A 505 -36.53 24.54 -12.66
C ILE A 505 -35.22 24.99 -13.32
N ALA A 506 -34.69 26.17 -12.94
CA ALA A 506 -33.41 26.65 -13.45
C ALA A 506 -32.29 25.60 -13.16
N PRO A 507 -31.38 25.37 -14.07
CA PRO A 507 -31.13 26.05 -15.34
C PRO A 507 -32.03 25.64 -16.54
N GLY A 508 -33.02 24.80 -16.33
CA GLY A 508 -33.92 24.35 -17.39
C GLY A 508 -33.46 23.07 -18.10
N ILE A 509 -32.60 22.32 -17.48
CA ILE A 509 -32.05 21.06 -17.97
C ILE A 509 -32.77 19.90 -17.28
N ALA A 510 -33.30 18.96 -18.08
CA ALA A 510 -33.85 17.72 -17.56
C ALA A 510 -32.75 16.70 -17.33
N ALA A 511 -32.84 15.94 -16.23
CA ALA A 511 -31.99 14.80 -16.00
C ALA A 511 -32.28 13.67 -17.01
N SER A 512 -31.28 12.90 -17.38
CA SER A 512 -31.39 11.80 -18.33
C SER A 512 -30.41 10.66 -17.97
N GLY A 513 -30.53 9.52 -18.66
CA GLY A 513 -29.64 8.38 -18.45
C GLY A 513 -29.96 7.62 -17.17
N SER A 514 -29.05 7.64 -16.22
CA SER A 514 -29.18 6.91 -14.96
C SER A 514 -28.78 7.76 -13.77
N GLY A 515 -29.31 7.38 -12.61
CA GLY A 515 -28.94 7.93 -11.31
C GLY A 515 -28.42 6.85 -10.38
N ILE A 516 -27.99 7.27 -9.20
CA ILE A 516 -27.54 6.44 -8.11
C ILE A 516 -28.28 6.81 -6.81
N VAL A 517 -28.61 5.80 -6.04
CA VAL A 517 -28.94 5.90 -4.61
C VAL A 517 -27.76 5.35 -3.84
N ALA A 518 -27.28 6.10 -2.89
CA ALA A 518 -26.23 5.69 -1.97
C ALA A 518 -26.75 5.69 -0.52
N VAL A 519 -26.30 4.75 0.30
CA VAL A 519 -26.49 4.77 1.76
C VAL A 519 -25.15 5.07 2.40
N GLU A 520 -25.06 6.17 3.11
CA GLU A 520 -23.91 6.58 3.88
C GLU A 520 -24.22 6.76 5.36
N GLY A 521 -23.20 6.70 6.20
CA GLY A 521 -23.35 6.98 7.61
C GLY A 521 -22.54 6.09 8.54
N HIS A 522 -22.83 6.19 9.81
CA HIS A 522 -22.22 5.40 10.87
C HIS A 522 -23.17 5.22 12.05
N PRO A 523 -23.26 4.03 12.66
CA PRO A 523 -23.81 3.86 14.00
C PRO A 523 -22.84 4.40 15.06
N ALA A 524 -23.30 4.50 16.29
CA ALA A 524 -22.48 4.79 17.45
C ALA A 524 -22.47 3.57 18.38
N VAL A 525 -21.29 3.02 18.65
CA VAL A 525 -21.14 1.81 19.45
C VAL A 525 -20.15 2.07 20.58
N ASP A 526 -20.48 1.59 21.77
CA ASP A 526 -19.51 1.56 22.87
C ASP A 526 -18.51 0.41 22.66
N VAL A 527 -17.27 0.77 22.38
CA VAL A 527 -16.14 -0.16 22.19
C VAL A 527 -15.24 -0.20 23.42
N GLY A 528 -15.61 0.48 24.49
CA GLY A 528 -14.92 0.49 25.77
C GLY A 528 -15.27 -0.70 26.66
N SER A 529 -14.90 -0.60 27.92
CA SER A 529 -15.30 -1.54 28.97
C SER A 529 -16.49 -1.00 29.79
N GLU A 530 -17.12 -1.84 30.61
CA GLU A 530 -18.17 -1.39 31.53
C GLU A 530 -17.68 -0.31 32.53
N GLU A 531 -16.36 -0.31 32.82
CA GLU A 531 -15.75 0.64 33.76
C GLU A 531 -15.32 1.94 33.05
N GLU A 532 -14.95 1.86 31.76
CA GLU A 532 -14.53 2.99 30.93
C GLU A 532 -15.24 2.94 29.56
N PRO A 533 -16.48 3.42 29.47
CA PRO A 533 -17.23 3.46 28.23
C PRO A 533 -16.55 4.36 27.20
N ASN A 534 -16.51 3.92 25.95
CA ASN A 534 -15.89 4.63 24.84
C ASN A 534 -16.79 4.53 23.59
N VAL A 535 -17.75 5.44 23.48
CA VAL A 535 -18.69 5.48 22.35
C VAL A 535 -17.99 6.05 21.12
N GLN A 536 -17.88 5.25 20.07
CA GLN A 536 -17.22 5.60 18.81
C GLN A 536 -18.20 5.57 17.64
N ARG A 537 -17.91 6.39 16.62
CA ARG A 537 -18.52 6.30 15.30
C ARG A 537 -17.94 5.08 14.59
N ILE A 538 -18.80 4.17 14.17
CA ILE A 538 -18.36 2.91 13.56
C ILE A 538 -18.54 2.99 12.05
N PRO A 539 -17.46 3.07 11.29
CA PRO A 539 -17.52 2.98 9.84
C PRO A 539 -17.99 1.58 9.41
N PHE A 540 -18.85 1.53 8.42
CA PHE A 540 -19.26 0.30 7.75
C PHE A 540 -19.35 0.53 6.24
N THR A 541 -19.12 -0.48 5.43
CA THR A 541 -19.13 -0.37 3.98
C THR A 541 -20.46 0.17 3.48
N ASN A 542 -20.40 1.31 2.79
CA ASN A 542 -21.57 1.95 2.22
C ASN A 542 -22.15 1.14 1.05
N ALA A 543 -23.44 1.24 0.83
CA ALA A 543 -24.11 0.57 -0.28
C ALA A 543 -24.56 1.59 -1.33
N HIS A 544 -24.59 1.14 -2.59
CA HIS A 544 -25.20 1.92 -3.65
C HIS A 544 -26.05 1.05 -4.59
N LYS A 545 -26.93 1.68 -5.35
CA LYS A 545 -27.75 1.05 -6.37
C LYS A 545 -28.10 2.06 -7.45
N PHE A 546 -27.86 1.66 -8.71
CA PHE A 546 -28.24 2.48 -9.86
C PHE A 546 -29.71 2.38 -10.18
N PHE A 547 -30.27 3.42 -10.79
CA PHE A 547 -31.63 3.45 -11.31
C PHE A 547 -31.68 4.14 -12.68
N SER A 548 -32.66 3.77 -13.53
CA SER A 548 -32.87 4.43 -14.81
C SER A 548 -33.74 5.68 -14.64
N ILE A 549 -33.39 6.75 -15.38
CA ILE A 549 -34.16 8.00 -15.46
C ILE A 549 -34.98 8.03 -16.76
N ASP A 550 -34.49 7.45 -17.83
CA ASP A 550 -35.08 7.53 -19.19
C ASP A 550 -36.28 6.60 -19.34
N GLU A 551 -36.27 5.47 -18.63
CA GLU A 551 -37.32 4.45 -18.69
C GLU A 551 -37.67 3.94 -17.30
N ALA A 552 -38.94 4.00 -16.93
CA ALA A 552 -39.42 3.38 -15.70
C ALA A 552 -39.11 1.87 -15.72
N ASP A 553 -38.49 1.35 -14.70
CA ASP A 553 -38.01 -0.03 -14.60
C ASP A 553 -37.01 -0.44 -15.69
N GLY A 554 -36.37 0.53 -16.37
CA GLY A 554 -35.29 0.30 -17.34
C GLY A 554 -34.00 -0.17 -16.67
N ASP A 555 -33.14 -0.85 -17.44
CA ASP A 555 -31.81 -1.23 -16.98
C ASP A 555 -30.91 0.02 -16.87
N PRO A 556 -30.42 0.37 -15.67
CA PRO A 556 -29.56 1.52 -15.52
C PRO A 556 -28.16 1.25 -16.09
N ALA A 557 -27.55 2.28 -16.69
CA ALA A 557 -26.15 2.24 -17.06
C ALA A 557 -25.29 2.63 -15.84
N PRO A 558 -24.39 1.74 -15.36
CA PRO A 558 -23.45 2.11 -14.31
C PRO A 558 -22.44 3.14 -14.83
N ARG A 559 -21.83 3.89 -13.90
CA ARG A 559 -20.68 4.71 -14.20
C ARG A 559 -19.51 3.83 -14.66
N ARG A 560 -18.62 4.37 -15.50
CA ARG A 560 -17.41 3.67 -15.93
C ARG A 560 -16.51 3.33 -14.74
N VAL A 561 -15.95 2.15 -14.73
CA VAL A 561 -14.94 1.74 -13.76
C VAL A 561 -13.56 1.97 -14.37
N VAL A 562 -12.72 2.75 -13.72
CA VAL A 562 -11.31 2.99 -14.09
C VAL A 562 -10.36 2.65 -12.95
N VAL A 563 -10.88 2.53 -11.73
CA VAL A 563 -10.18 2.16 -10.50
C VAL A 563 -11.12 1.27 -9.69
N GLU A 564 -10.62 0.20 -9.12
CA GLU A 564 -11.35 -0.64 -8.17
C GLU A 564 -10.95 -0.31 -6.73
N LEU A 565 -11.86 -0.56 -5.79
CA LEU A 565 -11.65 -0.25 -4.38
C LEU A 565 -10.43 -1.00 -3.81
N GLU A 566 -10.25 -2.23 -4.24
CA GLU A 566 -9.17 -3.12 -3.79
C GLU A 566 -7.79 -2.50 -4.04
N SER A 567 -7.62 -1.78 -5.15
CA SER A 567 -6.37 -1.05 -5.44
C SER A 567 -6.07 0.03 -4.40
N CYS A 568 -7.10 0.73 -3.92
CA CYS A 568 -6.95 1.71 -2.84
C CYS A 568 -6.64 1.02 -1.50
N LEU A 569 -7.33 -0.11 -1.23
CA LEU A 569 -7.21 -0.85 0.03
C LEU A 569 -5.88 -1.62 0.16
N SER A 570 -5.07 -1.68 -0.88
CA SER A 570 -3.69 -2.20 -0.79
C SER A 570 -2.84 -1.34 0.16
N CYS A 571 -3.02 -0.01 0.11
CA CYS A 571 -2.32 0.96 0.98
C CYS A 571 -3.21 1.45 2.14
N HIS A 572 -4.53 1.61 1.91
CA HIS A 572 -5.50 2.04 2.91
C HIS A 572 -6.29 0.82 3.40
N SER A 573 -6.09 0.36 4.63
CA SER A 573 -6.85 -0.80 5.15
C SER A 573 -8.38 -0.57 5.18
N GLN A 574 -8.80 0.68 5.13
CA GLN A 574 -10.19 1.13 5.02
C GLN A 574 -10.21 2.58 4.54
N LEU A 575 -11.01 2.88 3.53
CA LEU A 575 -11.29 4.25 3.13
C LEU A 575 -12.53 4.75 3.89
N SER A 576 -12.33 5.32 5.08
CA SER A 576 -13.41 5.89 5.88
C SER A 576 -13.18 7.37 6.12
N LEU A 577 -13.94 8.20 5.44
CA LEU A 577 -13.75 9.64 5.38
C LEU A 577 -15.00 10.41 5.85
N HIS A 578 -14.88 11.74 5.93
CA HIS A 578 -15.97 12.62 6.36
C HIS A 578 -16.56 12.24 7.73
N GLY A 579 -15.69 11.86 8.69
CA GLY A 579 -16.09 11.50 10.04
C GLY A 579 -16.81 10.14 10.14
N SER A 580 -16.36 9.17 9.37
CA SER A 580 -16.86 7.79 9.24
C SER A 580 -18.20 7.66 8.50
N ASN A 581 -18.61 8.69 7.75
CA ASN A 581 -19.85 8.62 6.97
C ASN A 581 -19.66 7.86 5.66
N ARG A 582 -18.53 8.10 4.95
CA ARG A 582 -18.26 7.52 3.64
C ARG A 582 -17.17 6.49 3.75
N THR A 583 -17.57 5.23 3.57
CA THR A 583 -16.70 4.10 3.84
C THR A 583 -16.74 3.08 2.70
N ASP A 584 -15.56 2.77 2.13
CA ASP A 584 -15.29 1.67 1.20
C ASP A 584 -16.26 1.58 0.01
N ASN A 585 -16.60 2.72 -0.61
CA ASN A 585 -17.44 2.74 -1.81
C ASN A 585 -17.12 3.94 -2.70
N LEU A 586 -16.45 3.68 -3.83
CA LEU A 586 -15.99 4.72 -4.75
C LEU A 586 -17.14 5.44 -5.46
N GLU A 587 -18.26 4.77 -5.71
CA GLU A 587 -19.42 5.40 -6.33
C GLU A 587 -20.09 6.41 -5.40
N VAL A 588 -20.11 6.14 -4.10
CA VAL A 588 -20.56 7.11 -3.09
C VAL A 588 -19.65 8.34 -3.07
N CYS A 589 -18.33 8.13 -3.21
CA CYS A 589 -17.38 9.24 -3.30
C CYS A 589 -17.62 10.08 -4.55
N ALA A 590 -17.73 9.42 -5.72
CA ALA A 590 -17.90 10.08 -7.01
C ALA A 590 -19.21 10.86 -7.14
N ALA A 591 -20.26 10.48 -6.41
CA ALA A 591 -21.53 11.21 -6.41
C ALA A 591 -21.39 12.67 -5.96
N CYS A 592 -20.42 12.96 -5.08
CA CYS A 592 -20.11 14.31 -4.60
C CYS A 592 -18.81 14.85 -5.20
N HIS A 593 -17.79 14.00 -5.38
CA HIS A 593 -16.52 14.38 -6.01
C HIS A 593 -16.60 14.27 -7.55
N ASN A 594 -17.54 14.98 -8.13
CA ASN A 594 -17.83 15.00 -9.56
C ASN A 594 -17.15 16.18 -10.27
N PRO A 595 -17.08 16.21 -11.61
CA PRO A 595 -16.35 17.23 -12.36
C PRO A 595 -16.81 18.67 -12.15
N ARG A 596 -18.02 18.90 -11.66
CA ARG A 596 -18.60 20.21 -11.46
C ARG A 596 -18.49 20.73 -10.04
N ASN A 597 -18.11 19.87 -9.08
CA ASN A 597 -18.10 20.25 -7.67
C ASN A 597 -16.75 20.86 -7.26
N THR A 598 -16.85 21.93 -6.45
CA THR A 598 -15.71 22.66 -5.89
C THR A 598 -15.88 22.84 -4.37
N ASP A 599 -14.87 23.35 -3.72
CA ASP A 599 -14.91 23.69 -2.29
C ASP A 599 -15.49 25.09 -1.97
N ARG A 600 -16.06 25.78 -2.97
CA ARG A 600 -16.55 27.17 -2.89
C ARG A 600 -17.37 27.44 -1.64
N GLN A 601 -18.38 26.59 -1.35
CA GLN A 601 -19.32 26.81 -0.25
C GLN A 601 -18.64 26.95 1.12
N VAL A 602 -17.50 26.29 1.29
CA VAL A 602 -16.76 26.26 2.56
C VAL A 602 -15.47 27.09 2.52
N ARG A 603 -14.98 27.42 1.34
CA ARG A 603 -13.72 28.13 1.14
C ARG A 603 -13.79 29.57 1.65
N GLU A 604 -14.90 30.28 1.40
CA GLU A 604 -15.10 31.66 1.87
C GLU A 604 -15.14 31.78 3.41
N ILE A 605 -15.56 30.70 4.08
CA ILE A 605 -15.73 30.67 5.56
C ILE A 605 -14.65 29.83 6.25
N ALA A 606 -13.57 29.50 5.54
CA ALA A 606 -12.49 28.69 6.07
C ALA A 606 -11.89 29.30 7.34
N ALA A 607 -11.70 28.45 8.36
CA ALA A 607 -11.08 28.85 9.62
C ALA A 607 -9.63 29.33 9.43
N ASN A 608 -8.92 28.68 8.50
CA ASN A 608 -7.59 29.07 8.02
C ASN A 608 -7.69 29.25 6.50
N PRO A 609 -7.87 30.48 5.99
CA PRO A 609 -8.03 30.70 4.56
C PRO A 609 -6.89 30.11 3.72
N PRO A 610 -7.19 29.46 2.58
CA PRO A 610 -6.18 29.01 1.64
C PRO A 610 -5.25 30.14 1.19
N THR A 611 -4.03 29.79 0.83
CA THR A 611 -2.98 30.76 0.40
C THR A 611 -2.64 30.66 -1.07
N ASP A 612 -3.36 29.80 -1.83
CA ASP A 612 -3.15 29.54 -3.26
C ASP A 612 -3.69 30.65 -4.18
N GLY A 613 -4.43 31.63 -3.62
CA GLY A 613 -4.97 32.77 -4.36
C GLY A 613 -6.15 32.44 -5.27
N LYS A 614 -6.81 31.29 -5.06
CA LYS A 614 -8.01 30.88 -5.80
C LYS A 614 -9.27 31.18 -4.99
N ASP A 615 -10.34 31.53 -5.68
CA ASP A 615 -11.66 31.72 -5.07
C ASP A 615 -12.32 30.37 -4.74
N GLU A 616 -12.04 29.33 -5.52
CA GLU A 616 -12.45 27.96 -5.32
C GLU A 616 -11.46 26.95 -5.89
N GLU A 617 -11.43 25.73 -5.37
CA GLU A 617 -10.64 24.60 -5.88
C GLU A 617 -11.57 23.43 -6.20
N SER A 618 -11.30 22.77 -7.32
CA SER A 618 -12.06 21.59 -7.71
C SER A 618 -11.86 20.43 -6.74
N ILE A 619 -12.95 19.78 -6.36
CA ILE A 619 -12.95 18.52 -5.64
C ILE A 619 -13.29 17.32 -6.54
N ASP A 620 -13.22 17.49 -7.85
CA ASP A 620 -13.34 16.43 -8.85
C ASP A 620 -12.39 15.28 -8.53
N PHE A 621 -12.93 14.06 -8.42
CA PHE A 621 -12.22 12.87 -7.95
C PHE A 621 -10.92 12.62 -8.74
N LYS A 622 -10.96 12.72 -10.08
CA LYS A 622 -9.78 12.54 -10.94
C LYS A 622 -8.66 13.55 -10.67
N ARG A 623 -9.03 14.81 -10.35
CA ARG A 623 -8.06 15.87 -10.05
C ARG A 623 -7.57 15.80 -8.61
N MET A 624 -8.50 15.64 -7.67
CA MET A 624 -8.21 15.67 -6.23
C MET A 624 -7.33 14.49 -5.82
N ILE A 625 -7.67 13.27 -6.22
CA ILE A 625 -6.91 12.08 -5.82
C ILE A 625 -5.49 12.10 -6.38
N HIS A 626 -5.32 12.44 -7.67
CA HIS A 626 -3.99 12.60 -8.24
C HIS A 626 -3.20 13.71 -7.55
N GLY A 627 -3.84 14.87 -7.28
CA GLY A 627 -3.18 16.00 -6.62
C GLY A 627 -2.73 15.69 -5.18
N ILE A 628 -3.51 14.90 -4.43
CA ILE A 628 -3.15 14.45 -3.07
C ILE A 628 -1.95 13.51 -3.12
N HIS A 629 -2.01 12.46 -3.93
CA HIS A 629 -0.94 11.45 -3.96
C HIS A 629 0.35 11.97 -4.61
N ALA A 630 0.24 12.93 -5.54
CA ALA A 630 1.40 13.56 -6.18
C ALA A 630 1.98 14.75 -5.39
N ALA A 631 1.54 15.01 -4.17
CA ALA A 631 1.93 16.18 -3.37
C ALA A 631 3.45 16.40 -3.32
N GLY A 632 4.26 15.34 -3.16
CA GLY A 632 5.71 15.41 -3.10
C GLY A 632 6.42 15.73 -4.43
N VAL A 633 5.70 15.77 -5.57
CA VAL A 633 6.31 16.08 -6.89
C VAL A 633 5.68 17.30 -7.56
N ARG A 634 4.61 17.85 -7.00
CA ARG A 634 3.95 19.06 -7.50
C ARG A 634 4.78 20.32 -7.17
N GLU A 635 4.75 21.29 -8.09
CA GLU A 635 5.34 22.61 -7.83
C GLU A 635 4.45 23.47 -6.92
N ASN A 636 3.12 23.23 -6.97
CA ASN A 636 2.14 24.01 -6.19
C ASN A 636 1.31 23.06 -5.31
N PRO A 637 1.31 23.24 -3.99
CA PRO A 637 0.47 22.45 -3.10
C PRO A 637 -1.01 22.49 -3.47
N LEU A 638 -1.69 21.36 -3.39
CA LEU A 638 -3.14 21.33 -3.51
C LEU A 638 -3.75 21.78 -2.19
N GLN A 639 -4.64 22.80 -2.22
CA GLN A 639 -5.32 23.32 -1.04
C GLN A 639 -6.83 23.17 -1.20
N VAL A 640 -7.46 22.39 -0.35
CA VAL A 640 -8.91 22.13 -0.37
C VAL A 640 -9.49 22.42 1.02
N VAL A 641 -10.65 23.07 1.07
CA VAL A 641 -11.35 23.31 2.34
C VAL A 641 -12.42 22.25 2.55
N GLY A 642 -12.39 21.60 3.71
CA GLY A 642 -13.36 20.58 4.08
C GLY A 642 -14.46 21.09 5.00
N PHE A 643 -15.64 20.45 4.94
CA PHE A 643 -16.79 20.76 5.83
C PHE A 643 -16.50 20.49 7.32
N GLY A 644 -15.54 19.63 7.64
CA GLY A 644 -15.13 19.32 9.01
C GLY A 644 -14.42 20.50 9.68
N GLY A 645 -15.18 21.39 10.32
CA GLY A 645 -14.64 22.59 10.98
C GLY A 645 -14.15 23.67 10.02
N PHE A 646 -14.49 23.58 8.74
CA PHE A 646 -14.05 24.51 7.69
C PHE A 646 -12.52 24.67 7.65
N THR A 647 -11.84 23.55 7.76
CA THR A 647 -10.37 23.49 7.80
C THR A 647 -9.80 23.41 6.38
N THR A 648 -8.76 24.20 6.12
CA THR A 648 -7.96 24.07 4.90
C THR A 648 -6.97 22.92 5.06
N TYR A 649 -7.05 21.95 4.17
CA TYR A 649 -6.08 20.88 4.01
C TYR A 649 -5.09 21.30 2.92
N VAL A 650 -3.82 21.27 3.28
CA VAL A 650 -2.70 21.56 2.36
C VAL A 650 -1.98 20.24 2.09
N TYR A 651 -1.94 19.84 0.83
CA TYR A 651 -1.26 18.64 0.39
C TYR A 651 0.03 19.02 -0.33
N ASP A 652 1.13 18.89 0.37
CA ASP A 652 2.50 19.16 -0.06
C ASP A 652 3.43 17.98 0.30
N GLU A 653 4.72 18.12 0.06
CA GLU A 653 5.71 17.07 0.33
C GLU A 653 5.86 16.71 1.81
N GLU A 654 5.47 17.62 2.74
CA GLU A 654 5.51 17.35 4.17
C GLU A 654 4.26 16.61 4.65
N ALA A 655 3.12 16.83 4.00
CA ALA A 655 1.83 16.27 4.40
C ALA A 655 1.59 14.86 3.82
N VAL A 656 2.11 14.57 2.62
CA VAL A 656 1.87 13.30 1.92
C VAL A 656 3.17 12.72 1.38
N HIS A 657 3.56 11.59 1.95
CA HIS A 657 4.70 10.81 1.50
C HIS A 657 4.19 9.56 0.75
N TYR A 658 4.10 9.65 -0.58
CA TYR A 658 3.67 8.51 -1.39
C TYR A 658 4.77 7.43 -1.39
N PRO A 659 4.48 6.20 -0.95
CA PRO A 659 5.52 5.20 -0.70
C PRO A 659 6.01 4.47 -1.95
N GLY A 660 5.21 4.48 -3.04
CA GLY A 660 5.50 3.79 -4.30
C GLY A 660 6.08 4.71 -5.37
N ASP A 661 6.11 4.21 -6.59
CA ASP A 661 6.49 4.99 -7.78
C ASP A 661 5.24 5.64 -8.39
N LEU A 662 5.15 6.96 -8.34
CA LEU A 662 4.02 7.73 -8.91
C LEU A 662 3.86 7.54 -10.43
N SER A 663 4.88 7.06 -11.11
CA SER A 663 4.77 6.69 -12.52
C SER A 663 4.07 5.35 -12.74
N ASN A 664 3.86 4.54 -11.71
CA ASN A 664 3.14 3.28 -11.80
C ASN A 664 1.62 3.48 -11.72
N CYS A 665 1.01 3.84 -12.84
CA CYS A 665 -0.45 4.03 -12.91
C CYS A 665 -1.24 2.75 -12.59
N THR A 666 -0.65 1.56 -12.83
CA THR A 666 -1.31 0.27 -12.61
C THR A 666 -1.48 -0.10 -11.13
N THR A 667 -0.81 0.62 -10.21
CA THR A 667 -1.08 0.49 -8.76
C THR A 667 -2.54 0.81 -8.42
N CYS A 668 -3.15 1.75 -9.15
CA CYS A 668 -4.53 2.20 -8.91
C CYS A 668 -5.48 1.84 -10.05
N HIS A 669 -5.05 2.03 -11.31
CA HIS A 669 -5.91 1.89 -12.48
C HIS A 669 -6.00 0.45 -12.98
N THR A 670 -7.21 0.05 -13.34
CA THR A 670 -7.49 -1.24 -13.96
C THR A 670 -7.48 -1.14 -15.48
N ASP A 671 -7.06 -2.18 -16.16
CA ASP A 671 -7.01 -2.29 -17.62
C ASP A 671 -6.31 -1.07 -18.26
N ASP A 672 -6.96 -0.46 -19.27
CA ASP A 672 -6.49 0.72 -19.98
C ASP A 672 -7.03 2.04 -19.39
N GLY A 673 -7.52 2.04 -18.14
CA GLY A 673 -8.20 3.16 -17.50
C GLY A 673 -7.39 4.46 -17.38
N TYR A 674 -6.06 4.39 -17.56
CA TYR A 674 -5.14 5.53 -17.53
C TYR A 674 -4.56 5.91 -18.92
N THR A 675 -4.93 5.16 -19.96
CA THR A 675 -4.39 5.38 -21.30
C THR A 675 -5.21 6.40 -22.12
N LEU A 676 -4.67 6.87 -23.24
CA LEU A 676 -5.36 7.73 -24.15
C LEU A 676 -5.79 6.98 -25.43
N PRO A 677 -6.96 7.33 -26.01
CA PRO A 677 -7.89 8.39 -25.64
C PRO A 677 -8.70 8.08 -24.37
N LEU A 678 -9.08 9.10 -23.62
CA LEU A 678 -10.01 8.95 -22.50
C LEU A 678 -11.33 8.32 -22.96
N ALA A 679 -12.04 7.68 -22.03
CA ALA A 679 -13.37 7.16 -22.27
C ALA A 679 -14.32 8.27 -22.77
N SER A 680 -15.29 7.89 -23.61
CA SER A 680 -16.29 8.83 -24.09
C SER A 680 -17.12 9.41 -22.94
N GLY A 681 -17.38 10.72 -22.99
CA GLY A 681 -18.21 11.41 -22.00
C GLY A 681 -17.47 11.87 -20.74
N VAL A 682 -16.13 11.76 -20.69
CA VAL A 682 -15.35 12.38 -19.60
C VAL A 682 -15.43 13.90 -19.74
N LEU A 683 -15.97 14.56 -18.73
CA LEU A 683 -16.16 16.01 -18.69
C LEU A 683 -14.86 16.74 -18.29
N GLY A 684 -14.81 18.03 -18.66
CA GLY A 684 -13.83 18.96 -18.09
C GLY A 684 -13.99 19.08 -16.57
N THR A 685 -12.99 19.60 -15.91
CA THR A 685 -13.01 19.81 -14.45
C THR A 685 -13.28 21.27 -14.15
N THR A 686 -14.40 21.59 -13.48
CA THR A 686 -14.74 22.95 -13.06
C THR A 686 -13.75 23.47 -12.02
N ILE A 687 -13.27 24.69 -12.25
CA ILE A 687 -12.36 25.41 -11.35
C ILE A 687 -12.91 26.76 -10.91
N ASP A 688 -14.03 27.18 -11.51
CA ASP A 688 -14.79 28.39 -11.18
C ASP A 688 -16.24 28.16 -11.60
N THR A 689 -17.15 28.23 -10.66
CA THR A 689 -18.61 28.01 -10.85
C THR A 689 -19.34 29.26 -11.31
N GLY A 690 -18.62 30.29 -11.74
CA GLY A 690 -19.18 31.53 -12.33
C GLY A 690 -20.01 32.37 -11.34
N GLU A 691 -20.89 33.21 -11.89
CA GLU A 691 -21.84 34.02 -11.08
C GLU A 691 -23.11 33.23 -10.73
N ASN A 692 -23.50 32.27 -11.58
CA ASN A 692 -24.71 31.46 -11.40
C ASN A 692 -24.33 30.01 -11.09
N HIS A 693 -23.99 29.73 -9.85
CA HIS A 693 -23.54 28.41 -9.38
C HIS A 693 -24.52 27.25 -9.64
N MET A 694 -25.77 27.56 -10.02
CA MET A 694 -26.80 26.57 -10.38
C MET A 694 -26.79 26.20 -11.86
N SER A 695 -25.96 26.86 -12.69
CA SER A 695 -25.93 26.64 -14.14
C SER A 695 -24.53 26.34 -14.63
N PRO A 696 -24.32 25.25 -15.41
CA PRO A 696 -23.03 24.94 -16.01
C PRO A 696 -22.62 25.90 -17.12
N GLU A 697 -23.49 26.85 -17.50
CA GLU A 697 -23.27 27.66 -18.70
C GLU A 697 -22.15 28.67 -18.53
N ASP A 698 -21.92 29.18 -17.34
CA ASP A 698 -20.86 30.13 -17.00
C ASP A 698 -19.68 29.52 -16.22
N ASP A 699 -19.70 28.20 -16.00
CA ASP A 699 -18.58 27.48 -15.36
C ASP A 699 -17.31 27.58 -16.23
N THR A 700 -16.19 27.85 -15.56
CA THR A 700 -14.86 27.73 -16.16
C THR A 700 -14.28 26.36 -15.87
N VAL A 701 -13.85 25.66 -16.91
CA VAL A 701 -13.35 24.29 -16.79
C VAL A 701 -11.94 24.12 -17.37
N ILE A 702 -11.20 23.18 -16.83
CA ILE A 702 -10.00 22.60 -17.45
C ILE A 702 -10.45 21.47 -18.38
N THR A 703 -9.89 21.41 -19.60
CA THR A 703 -10.22 20.33 -20.54
C THR A 703 -9.85 18.94 -19.98
N PRO A 704 -10.55 17.86 -20.38
CA PRO A 704 -10.48 16.56 -19.70
C PRO A 704 -9.08 15.96 -19.54
N VAL A 705 -8.30 15.87 -20.63
CA VAL A 705 -6.93 15.30 -20.56
C VAL A 705 -5.99 16.22 -19.77
N THR A 706 -6.11 17.54 -20.00
CA THR A 706 -5.31 18.53 -19.28
C THR A 706 -5.59 18.49 -17.78
N ALA A 707 -6.84 18.30 -17.35
CA ALA A 707 -7.21 18.21 -15.94
C ALA A 707 -6.51 17.03 -15.23
N VAL A 708 -6.47 15.86 -15.88
CA VAL A 708 -5.77 14.68 -15.35
C VAL A 708 -4.26 14.94 -15.30
N CYS A 709 -3.65 15.29 -16.42
CA CYS A 709 -2.20 15.43 -16.53
C CYS A 709 -1.66 16.54 -15.62
N SER A 710 -2.35 17.70 -15.53
CA SER A 710 -1.94 18.82 -14.68
C SER A 710 -2.13 18.56 -13.17
N SER A 711 -2.78 17.47 -12.81
CA SER A 711 -2.88 17.09 -11.38
C SER A 711 -1.54 16.63 -10.80
N CYS A 712 -0.63 16.11 -11.65
CA CYS A 712 0.76 15.79 -11.30
C CYS A 712 1.75 16.76 -11.96
N HIS A 713 1.56 17.07 -13.25
CA HIS A 713 2.43 17.92 -14.06
C HIS A 713 1.94 19.38 -14.03
N ASP A 714 2.08 20.07 -12.90
CA ASP A 714 1.54 21.41 -12.67
C ASP A 714 2.55 22.55 -12.89
N GLY A 715 3.77 22.23 -13.35
CA GLY A 715 4.79 23.20 -13.68
C GLY A 715 4.46 24.02 -14.94
N SER A 716 4.97 25.24 -15.00
CA SER A 716 4.71 26.19 -16.10
C SER A 716 5.08 25.68 -17.49
N GLY A 717 6.12 24.83 -17.58
CA GLY A 717 6.53 24.18 -18.84
C GLY A 717 5.50 23.16 -19.33
N ALA A 718 4.95 22.36 -18.44
CA ALA A 718 3.91 21.38 -18.73
C ALA A 718 2.60 22.09 -19.13
N ALA A 719 2.20 23.14 -18.43
CA ALA A 719 1.03 23.93 -18.76
C ALA A 719 1.13 24.58 -20.17
N ALA A 720 2.31 25.11 -20.53
CA ALA A 720 2.56 25.65 -21.87
C ALA A 720 2.49 24.56 -22.95
N HIS A 721 3.02 23.36 -22.69
CA HIS A 721 2.91 22.23 -23.60
C HIS A 721 1.46 21.81 -23.83
N MET A 722 0.67 21.68 -22.77
CA MET A 722 -0.75 21.33 -22.85
C MET A 722 -1.52 22.36 -23.65
N THR A 723 -1.33 23.67 -23.38
CA THR A 723 -1.99 24.76 -24.08
C THR A 723 -1.63 24.78 -25.56
N GLN A 724 -0.38 24.55 -25.95
CA GLN A 724 0.03 24.47 -27.36
C GLN A 724 -0.63 23.32 -28.10
N ASN A 725 -1.08 22.29 -27.41
CA ASN A 725 -1.72 21.11 -27.99
C ASN A 725 -3.24 21.09 -27.77
N GLY A 726 -3.84 22.25 -27.56
CA GLY A 726 -5.29 22.44 -27.49
C GLY A 726 -5.91 22.19 -26.12
N GLY A 727 -5.10 21.90 -25.12
CA GLY A 727 -5.53 21.90 -23.72
C GLY A 727 -5.86 23.32 -23.26
N SER A 728 -6.88 23.49 -22.45
CA SER A 728 -7.25 24.78 -21.85
C SER A 728 -7.43 24.66 -20.35
N PHE A 729 -7.05 25.73 -19.65
CA PHE A 729 -7.24 25.90 -18.22
C PHE A 729 -8.36 26.90 -17.90
N ASP A 730 -9.03 27.43 -18.92
CA ASP A 730 -10.01 28.51 -18.80
C ASP A 730 -11.06 28.48 -19.92
N THR A 731 -11.61 27.31 -20.22
CA THR A 731 -12.67 27.15 -21.24
C THR A 731 -14.02 26.87 -20.59
N THR A 732 -15.06 26.62 -21.40
CA THR A 732 -16.37 26.15 -20.92
C THR A 732 -16.66 24.74 -21.42
N GLN A 733 -17.50 23.99 -20.73
CA GLN A 733 -17.93 22.66 -21.20
C GLN A 733 -18.62 22.75 -22.55
N ALA A 734 -19.42 23.80 -22.77
CA ALA A 734 -20.07 24.05 -24.07
C ALA A 734 -19.07 24.22 -25.23
N ALA A 735 -17.94 24.90 -25.01
CA ALA A 735 -16.90 25.05 -26.01
C ALA A 735 -16.21 23.71 -26.36
N ILE A 736 -16.07 22.82 -25.37
CA ILE A 736 -15.56 21.46 -25.57
C ILE A 736 -16.56 20.64 -26.39
N ASP A 737 -17.83 20.62 -26.01
CA ASP A 737 -18.90 19.84 -26.65
C ASP A 737 -19.15 20.29 -28.10
N ASN A 738 -19.04 21.58 -28.37
CA ASN A 738 -19.18 22.16 -29.73
C ASN A 738 -17.91 22.01 -30.60
N GLY A 739 -16.81 21.49 -30.04
CA GLY A 739 -15.54 21.33 -30.73
C GLY A 739 -14.82 22.64 -31.00
N GLU A 740 -15.10 23.70 -30.22
CA GLU A 740 -14.38 24.97 -30.27
C GLU A 740 -13.04 24.88 -29.54
N THR A 741 -13.00 24.06 -28.48
CA THR A 741 -11.78 23.68 -27.74
C THR A 741 -11.54 22.18 -27.91
N VAL A 742 -10.42 21.80 -28.54
CA VAL A 742 -10.11 20.41 -28.86
C VAL A 742 -8.68 20.05 -28.46
N GLU A 743 -8.53 19.09 -27.56
CA GLU A 743 -7.23 18.54 -27.19
C GLU A 743 -6.70 17.58 -28.26
N THR A 744 -5.43 17.73 -28.62
CA THR A 744 -4.74 16.89 -29.62
C THR A 744 -3.72 15.94 -29.01
N CYS A 745 -3.76 15.77 -27.68
CA CYS A 745 -2.84 14.96 -26.88
C CYS A 745 -2.69 13.52 -27.40
N ASN A 746 -3.79 12.92 -27.87
CA ASN A 746 -3.83 11.56 -28.45
C ASN A 746 -2.89 11.36 -29.65
N THR A 747 -2.49 12.44 -30.33
CA THR A 747 -1.59 12.36 -31.49
C THR A 747 -0.22 11.80 -31.11
N CYS A 748 0.26 12.14 -29.90
CA CYS A 748 1.56 11.74 -29.40
C CYS A 748 1.48 10.77 -28.22
N HIS A 749 0.44 10.87 -27.39
CA HIS A 749 0.34 10.18 -26.10
C HIS A 749 -0.61 8.97 -26.08
N ALA A 750 -1.31 8.67 -27.18
CA ALA A 750 -2.14 7.46 -27.24
C ALA A 750 -1.29 6.19 -27.33
N THR A 751 -1.89 5.06 -27.01
CA THR A 751 -1.26 3.73 -27.05
C THR A 751 -0.54 3.47 -28.39
N GLY A 752 0.72 3.07 -28.32
CA GLY A 752 1.61 2.81 -29.46
C GLY A 752 2.10 4.07 -30.18
N ARG A 753 1.99 5.27 -29.60
CA ARG A 753 2.52 6.53 -30.12
C ARG A 753 3.90 6.83 -29.53
N ILE A 754 4.55 7.88 -30.06
CA ILE A 754 5.95 8.24 -29.71
C ILE A 754 6.15 8.57 -28.22
N ALA A 755 5.09 8.94 -27.54
CA ALA A 755 5.08 9.29 -26.12
C ALA A 755 3.86 8.64 -25.45
N ASP A 756 3.67 7.35 -25.72
CA ASP A 756 2.63 6.53 -25.09
C ASP A 756 2.64 6.68 -23.57
N VAL A 757 1.49 7.00 -22.98
CA VAL A 757 1.37 7.21 -21.54
C VAL A 757 1.85 5.98 -20.78
N ALA A 758 1.45 4.77 -21.21
CA ALA A 758 1.82 3.52 -20.54
C ALA A 758 3.32 3.22 -20.63
N GLU A 759 3.98 3.60 -21.72
CA GLU A 759 5.44 3.42 -21.85
C GLU A 759 6.24 4.44 -21.04
N LEU A 760 5.76 5.71 -20.98
CA LEU A 760 6.44 6.77 -20.22
C LEU A 760 6.27 6.67 -18.72
N HIS A 761 5.16 6.08 -18.28
CA HIS A 761 4.81 5.90 -16.86
C HIS A 761 4.95 4.42 -16.42
N ASN A 762 5.77 3.66 -17.10
CA ASN A 762 6.11 2.29 -16.71
C ASN A 762 7.33 2.33 -15.77
N PRO A 763 7.20 2.02 -14.48
CA PRO A 763 8.35 1.91 -13.58
C PRO A 763 9.24 0.76 -14.04
N ARG A 764 10.51 1.05 -14.31
CA ARG A 764 11.52 0.07 -14.74
C ARG A 764 12.33 -0.44 -13.56
#